data_21446ef8da15cbbe042dc467466b773a
#
_entry.id   21446ef8da15cbbe042dc467466b773a
#
_cell.length_a   1.000
_cell.length_b   1.000
_cell.length_c   1.000
_cell.angle_alpha   90.00
_cell.angle_beta   90.00
_cell.angle_gamma   90.00
#
_symmetry.space_group_name_H-M   'P 1'
#
loop_
_entity.id
_entity.type
_entity.pdbx_description
1 polymer ?
#
loop_
_entity_poly.entity_id
_entity_poly.type
_entity_poly.pdbx_seq_one_letter_code
_entity_poly.pdbx_strand_id
1 'polypeptide(L)'
;MSAHTITYETHPQELLDLLASMWIELRSSHMISGQPRGKKSGEGVALAQKALAIASTTTDSGVQAEAHRMVAYALNANEQYEDSIEHYQQALGTLDTVRGKEELAARTRLGLIGALLMSGRYSEAIQTAELAHQWFSSSGDDAGLAKLYTNLGNVYHRLDDHARSLEYHSKANAIFKVKGDKRALALSMLNMANVLSSLDRFAESERLYIAAERLSRQMDVPDLLIQAKYNHAYLHFLRGRFSDALRTFAGLRRRFATHQSLRYAALCDLDEAEIYLHLNVASDAAMLSRRAVESFTKLGMRYEQAKASVFLGIALAQQSELTEAQGIFKHAQMLFEEESNQYWSALLDLYRAEAYFSLRRFCEAQSLADSARQRFANAGIPSKHALCLILLARLSMNLGQQEAARRYAEEALSLTRAHRMPLLLFRTLTTNAELLERVSEIDEAKKLYKEAASEIELSRSYLERDDLKVAFLEGKHVVFESLARIALDEAESSEASADSITEAFGWCERSKARGLIDLLSGQVSKITAHADKSLLNRVRRLHEELNSRHIRATAETRLLNAAAPGADVDLKENELSKILGGLSDADPEYVSLQKVSVASLEKIQQSLPKDTTLVEYFSIGQEVLAFVIDSQQVSVVRRLCPSKRVDHLLECLRFQLDRFQLSPEYIKRHEQVLSVSMQQQLLDLYRALVAPIRHQLNTAHLIIVPHGALHYLPFHAFFDGRQYLTDAYAISYAPSASVLQHCLEKADVSGSSPLVVGVPDRNAPQIRREIKQLGSLFPDARRLEGRRATRRVFRRESASADFIHIATHAVFRKDNPMSSAFKLGDGWISALDLYGMSCAANLITLSGCSTGMQQVAGGDELLGLVRGFLYAGARSLLLSLWPVHDESTASLMSHFYRYWFEGATKAVALQRAAIRLREDFPHPFFWAPFLIVGKP
;
A
#
# COMPACT_ATOMS: atom_id res chain seq x y z
N MET A 1 64.28 3.87 -5.55
CA MET A 1 64.95 3.51 -4.30
C MET A 1 64.66 2.05 -4.05
N SER A 2 65.71 1.28 -3.89
CA SER A 2 65.82 -0.17 -3.92
C SER A 2 64.92 -0.87 -2.90
N ALA A 3 64.20 -1.88 -3.40
CA ALA A 3 63.53 -2.85 -2.58
C ALA A 3 64.53 -3.64 -1.77
N HIS A 4 64.65 -3.38 -0.48
CA HIS A 4 65.27 -4.28 0.44
C HIS A 4 64.40 -5.51 0.63
N THR A 5 64.84 -6.61 0.00
CA THR A 5 64.35 -7.95 0.30
C THR A 5 64.83 -8.30 1.70
N ILE A 6 64.03 -8.16 2.72
CA ILE A 6 64.30 -8.63 4.07
C ILE A 6 64.04 -10.13 4.05
N THR A 7 65.11 -10.94 3.94
CA THR A 7 65.06 -12.38 4.22
C THR A 7 64.96 -12.55 5.73
N TYR A 8 63.80 -12.76 6.26
CA TYR A 8 63.60 -13.18 7.66
C TYR A 8 63.73 -14.69 7.74
N GLU A 9 64.83 -15.22 8.24
CA GLU A 9 64.86 -16.50 8.96
C GLU A 9 64.18 -16.30 10.34
N THR A 10 62.89 -15.91 10.34
CA THR A 10 62.16 -15.78 11.58
C THR A 10 61.62 -17.12 12.03
N HIS A 11 61.80 -17.45 13.27
CA HIS A 11 61.31 -18.67 13.92
C HIS A 11 59.79 -18.78 13.70
N PRO A 12 59.18 -19.93 13.36
CA PRO A 12 57.73 -20.09 13.16
C PRO A 12 56.88 -19.52 14.30
N GLN A 13 57.35 -19.53 15.53
CA GLN A 13 56.66 -18.98 16.69
C GLN A 13 56.55 -17.43 16.63
N GLU A 14 57.60 -16.73 16.18
CA GLU A 14 57.57 -15.26 16.05
C GLU A 14 56.58 -14.81 14.96
N LEU A 15 56.44 -15.58 13.89
CA LEU A 15 55.47 -15.35 12.85
C LEU A 15 54.03 -15.60 13.36
N LEU A 16 53.82 -16.63 14.18
CA LEU A 16 52.50 -16.87 14.80
C LEU A 16 52.12 -15.75 15.78
N ASP A 17 53.09 -15.25 16.58
CA ASP A 17 52.88 -14.14 17.49
C ASP A 17 52.56 -12.83 16.74
N LEU A 18 53.19 -12.57 15.59
CA LEU A 18 52.90 -11.47 14.71
C LEU A 18 51.48 -11.61 14.13
N LEU A 19 51.13 -12.78 13.62
CA LEU A 19 49.78 -13.06 13.12
C LEU A 19 48.74 -12.91 14.23
N ALA A 20 49.01 -13.34 15.47
CA ALA A 20 48.13 -13.15 16.60
C ALA A 20 47.88 -11.66 16.91
N SER A 21 48.92 -10.81 16.84
CA SER A 21 48.77 -9.34 17.00
C SER A 21 47.97 -8.73 15.87
N MET A 22 48.18 -9.16 14.63
CA MET A 22 47.36 -8.74 13.48
C MET A 22 45.92 -9.20 13.59
N TRP A 23 45.63 -10.36 14.17
CA TRP A 23 44.29 -10.81 14.49
C TRP A 23 43.56 -9.89 15.46
N ILE A 24 44.26 -9.39 16.48
CA ILE A 24 43.67 -8.45 17.46
C ILE A 24 43.32 -7.14 16.75
N GLU A 25 44.22 -6.64 15.88
CA GLU A 25 43.98 -5.44 15.08
C GLU A 25 42.82 -5.64 14.10
N LEU A 26 42.77 -6.75 13.37
CA LEU A 26 41.70 -7.10 12.44
C LEU A 26 40.33 -7.19 13.15
N ARG A 27 40.26 -7.86 14.30
CA ARG A 27 39.04 -7.96 15.08
C ARG A 27 38.62 -6.61 15.67
N SER A 28 39.56 -5.80 16.15
CA SER A 28 39.26 -4.47 16.68
C SER A 28 38.77 -3.51 15.60
N SER A 29 39.31 -3.58 14.39
CA SER A 29 38.87 -2.78 13.26
C SER A 29 37.42 -3.09 12.84
N HIS A 30 36.96 -4.33 13.07
CA HIS A 30 35.56 -4.77 12.80
C HIS A 30 34.61 -4.56 13.99
N MET A 31 35.16 -4.37 15.22
CA MET A 31 34.36 -4.21 16.44
C MET A 31 34.03 -2.76 16.84
N ILE A 32 34.70 -1.76 16.25
CA ILE A 32 34.45 -0.35 16.57
C ILE A 32 33.18 0.11 15.82
N SER A 33 32.06 0.08 16.54
CA SER A 33 30.80 0.61 16.10
C SER A 33 30.87 2.14 15.90
N GLY A 34 30.48 2.63 14.71
CA GLY A 34 30.21 4.05 14.48
C GLY A 34 30.97 4.73 13.35
N GLN A 35 31.80 4.03 12.58
CA GLN A 35 32.42 4.58 11.36
C GLN A 35 31.95 3.82 10.10
N PRO A 36 31.89 4.48 8.91
CA PRO A 36 31.41 3.84 7.69
C PRO A 36 32.31 2.63 7.36
N ARG A 37 31.68 1.46 7.27
CA ARG A 37 32.29 0.15 7.03
C ARG A 37 33.21 0.14 5.77
N GLY A 38 32.89 0.92 4.76
CA GLY A 38 33.55 0.90 3.45
C GLY A 38 35.03 1.30 3.45
N LYS A 39 35.50 2.14 4.36
CA LYS A 39 36.95 2.50 4.45
C LYS A 39 37.77 1.52 5.30
N LYS A 40 37.19 1.01 6.39
CA LYS A 40 37.87 0.10 7.33
C LYS A 40 37.85 -1.37 6.91
N SER A 41 36.84 -1.82 6.13
CA SER A 41 36.83 -3.18 5.60
C SER A 41 37.96 -3.42 4.58
N GLY A 42 38.27 -2.41 3.74
CA GLY A 42 39.40 -2.45 2.83
C GLY A 42 40.74 -2.50 3.57
N GLU A 43 40.88 -1.79 4.69
CA GLU A 43 42.05 -1.85 5.56
C GLU A 43 42.26 -3.24 6.19
N GLY A 44 41.14 -3.89 6.61
CA GLY A 44 41.16 -5.25 7.13
C GLY A 44 41.63 -6.29 6.09
N VAL A 45 41.13 -6.20 4.86
CA VAL A 45 41.56 -7.07 3.74
C VAL A 45 43.01 -6.82 3.40
N ALA A 46 43.46 -5.55 3.34
CA ALA A 46 44.83 -5.21 3.09
C ALA A 46 45.79 -5.73 4.19
N LEU A 47 45.38 -5.66 5.46
CA LEU A 47 46.11 -6.23 6.59
C LEU A 47 46.23 -7.77 6.47
N ALA A 48 45.11 -8.43 6.14
CA ALA A 48 45.11 -9.88 5.97
C ALA A 48 45.93 -10.35 4.76
N GLN A 49 45.96 -9.58 3.66
CA GLN A 49 46.85 -9.84 2.52
C GLN A 49 48.32 -9.68 2.87
N LYS A 50 48.69 -8.72 3.72
CA LYS A 50 50.05 -8.60 4.26
C LYS A 50 50.42 -9.82 5.10
N ALA A 51 49.48 -10.32 5.93
CA ALA A 51 49.70 -11.55 6.69
C ALA A 51 49.98 -12.74 5.77
N LEU A 52 49.23 -12.86 4.66
CA LEU A 52 49.41 -13.94 3.68
C LEU A 52 50.77 -13.81 2.98
N ALA A 53 51.19 -12.59 2.61
CA ALA A 53 52.50 -12.35 2.02
C ALA A 53 53.65 -12.72 2.98
N ILE A 54 53.53 -12.46 4.28
CA ILE A 54 54.49 -12.90 5.30
C ILE A 54 54.47 -14.44 5.41
N ALA A 55 53.31 -15.06 5.46
CA ALA A 55 53.19 -16.50 5.56
C ALA A 55 53.75 -17.27 4.35
N SER A 56 53.76 -16.66 3.16
CA SER A 56 54.37 -17.26 1.96
C SER A 56 55.91 -17.41 2.03
N THR A 57 56.55 -16.75 3.00
CA THR A 57 57.98 -16.86 3.21
C THR A 57 58.42 -18.05 4.07
N THR A 58 57.45 -18.79 4.64
CA THR A 58 57.72 -19.95 5.52
C THR A 58 57.13 -21.24 4.95
N THR A 59 57.72 -22.38 5.29
CA THR A 59 57.18 -23.72 4.99
C THR A 59 56.31 -24.26 6.13
N ASP A 60 56.11 -23.50 7.21
CA ASP A 60 55.27 -23.93 8.33
C ASP A 60 53.79 -23.90 7.95
N SER A 61 53.22 -25.08 7.89
CA SER A 61 51.82 -25.30 7.54
C SER A 61 50.84 -24.59 8.47
N GLY A 62 51.20 -24.42 9.75
CA GLY A 62 50.35 -23.74 10.75
C GLY A 62 50.27 -22.24 10.49
N VAL A 63 51.41 -21.62 10.15
CA VAL A 63 51.53 -20.19 9.82
C VAL A 63 50.75 -19.88 8.54
N GLN A 64 50.96 -20.73 7.50
CA GLN A 64 50.22 -20.57 6.22
C GLN A 64 48.71 -20.67 6.40
N ALA A 65 48.26 -21.71 7.13
CA ALA A 65 46.84 -21.91 7.39
C ALA A 65 46.22 -20.75 8.20
N GLU A 66 46.92 -20.21 9.20
CA GLU A 66 46.44 -19.07 9.99
C GLU A 66 46.31 -17.80 9.15
N ALA A 67 47.28 -17.57 8.24
CA ALA A 67 47.21 -16.44 7.32
C ALA A 67 46.03 -16.54 6.34
N HIS A 68 45.81 -17.73 5.74
CA HIS A 68 44.64 -17.97 4.89
C HIS A 68 43.31 -17.78 5.67
N ARG A 69 43.24 -18.23 6.93
CA ARG A 69 42.09 -18.04 7.82
C ARG A 69 41.81 -16.56 8.10
N MET A 70 42.87 -15.72 8.25
CA MET A 70 42.72 -14.28 8.41
C MET A 70 42.17 -13.62 7.15
N VAL A 71 42.67 -13.97 5.97
CA VAL A 71 42.17 -13.48 4.70
C VAL A 71 40.70 -13.87 4.54
N ALA A 72 40.36 -15.14 4.77
CA ALA A 72 38.98 -15.62 4.70
C ALA A 72 38.04 -14.86 5.63
N TYR A 73 38.46 -14.60 6.86
CA TYR A 73 37.68 -13.82 7.81
C TYR A 73 37.48 -12.37 7.35
N ALA A 74 38.51 -11.72 6.84
CA ALA A 74 38.42 -10.35 6.34
C ALA A 74 37.53 -10.25 5.11
N LEU A 75 37.64 -11.21 4.18
CA LEU A 75 36.76 -11.30 2.99
C LEU A 75 35.31 -11.54 3.36
N ASN A 76 35.05 -12.45 4.31
CA ASN A 76 33.71 -12.71 4.83
C ASN A 76 33.09 -11.46 5.47
N ALA A 77 33.86 -10.72 6.25
CA ALA A 77 33.44 -9.45 6.84
C ALA A 77 33.22 -8.34 5.79
N ASN A 78 33.86 -8.44 4.63
CA ASN A 78 33.66 -7.56 3.47
C ASN A 78 32.58 -8.07 2.48
N GLU A 79 31.81 -9.10 2.85
CA GLU A 79 30.74 -9.68 2.05
C GLU A 79 31.20 -10.34 0.73
N GLN A 80 32.51 -10.73 0.66
CA GLN A 80 33.12 -11.48 -0.45
C GLN A 80 33.13 -12.99 -0.10
N TYR A 81 31.98 -13.64 -0.18
CA TYR A 81 31.78 -14.97 0.41
C TYR A 81 32.50 -16.08 -0.35
N GLU A 82 32.49 -16.08 -1.68
CA GLU A 82 33.15 -17.13 -2.49
C GLU A 82 34.65 -17.11 -2.32
N ASP A 83 35.29 -15.93 -2.37
CA ASP A 83 36.70 -15.78 -2.13
C ASP A 83 37.06 -16.22 -0.69
N SER A 84 36.21 -15.90 0.27
CA SER A 84 36.35 -16.33 1.67
C SER A 84 36.32 -17.86 1.81
N ILE A 85 35.39 -18.53 1.12
CA ILE A 85 35.28 -20.00 1.11
C ILE A 85 36.56 -20.62 0.58
N GLU A 86 37.11 -20.12 -0.55
CA GLU A 86 38.36 -20.61 -1.15
C GLU A 86 39.51 -20.56 -0.15
N HIS A 87 39.68 -19.42 0.50
CA HIS A 87 40.72 -19.27 1.51
C HIS A 87 40.54 -20.14 2.76
N TYR A 88 39.32 -20.36 3.23
CA TYR A 88 39.05 -21.32 4.30
C TYR A 88 39.38 -22.76 3.87
N GLN A 89 39.06 -23.13 2.64
CA GLN A 89 39.36 -24.47 2.09
C GLN A 89 40.86 -24.68 1.93
N GLN A 90 41.62 -23.67 1.48
CA GLN A 90 43.06 -23.70 1.43
C GLN A 90 43.69 -23.89 2.81
N ALA A 91 43.19 -23.18 3.83
CA ALA A 91 43.63 -23.36 5.21
C ALA A 91 43.38 -24.80 5.71
N LEU A 92 42.18 -25.36 5.44
CA LEU A 92 41.84 -26.73 5.87
C LEU A 92 42.64 -27.79 5.13
N GLY A 93 42.85 -27.62 3.80
CA GLY A 93 43.70 -28.56 3.02
C GLY A 93 45.09 -28.73 3.60
N THR A 94 45.61 -27.64 4.19
CA THR A 94 46.92 -27.69 4.90
C THR A 94 46.79 -28.31 6.27
N LEU A 95 45.77 -27.95 7.06
CA LEU A 95 45.61 -28.36 8.48
C LEU A 95 45.21 -29.83 8.64
N ASP A 96 44.41 -30.36 7.77
CA ASP A 96 43.87 -31.74 7.86
C ASP A 96 44.97 -32.80 7.60
N THR A 97 46.14 -32.37 7.08
CA THR A 97 47.32 -33.25 6.87
C THR A 97 48.30 -33.24 8.03
N VAL A 98 48.16 -32.34 9.01
CA VAL A 98 49.13 -32.09 10.09
C VAL A 98 48.58 -32.52 11.44
N ARG A 99 49.23 -33.51 12.07
CA ARG A 99 48.84 -33.94 13.44
C ARG A 99 49.06 -32.83 14.47
N GLY A 100 48.15 -32.72 15.44
CA GLY A 100 48.19 -31.74 16.54
C GLY A 100 47.62 -30.36 16.16
N LYS A 101 46.97 -30.20 14.96
CA LYS A 101 46.32 -28.96 14.56
C LYS A 101 44.80 -29.11 14.45
N GLU A 102 44.23 -30.14 15.04
CA GLU A 102 42.78 -30.48 14.98
C GLU A 102 41.91 -29.36 15.57
N GLU A 103 42.37 -28.70 16.65
CA GLU A 103 41.68 -27.53 17.21
C GLU A 103 41.57 -26.39 16.19
N LEU A 104 42.68 -26.08 15.54
CA LEU A 104 42.71 -24.99 14.56
C LEU A 104 41.82 -25.33 13.34
N ALA A 105 41.84 -26.58 12.91
CA ALA A 105 40.96 -27.07 11.83
C ALA A 105 39.48 -26.96 12.21
N ALA A 106 39.09 -27.37 13.44
CA ALA A 106 37.73 -27.23 13.91
C ALA A 106 37.25 -25.75 13.99
N ARG A 107 38.11 -24.86 14.47
CA ARG A 107 37.85 -23.42 14.51
C ARG A 107 37.78 -22.78 13.11
N THR A 108 38.56 -23.29 12.17
CA THR A 108 38.51 -22.86 10.74
C THR A 108 37.21 -23.29 10.11
N ARG A 109 36.71 -24.50 10.38
CA ARG A 109 35.39 -24.99 9.94
C ARG A 109 34.26 -24.12 10.44
N LEU A 110 34.31 -23.58 11.68
CA LEU A 110 33.29 -22.60 12.13
C LEU A 110 33.21 -21.36 11.23
N GLY A 111 34.33 -20.84 10.78
CA GLY A 111 34.35 -19.71 9.85
C GLY A 111 33.84 -20.09 8.47
N LEU A 112 34.27 -21.24 7.94
CA LEU A 112 33.82 -21.78 6.66
C LEU A 112 32.27 -22.00 6.65
N ILE A 113 31.70 -22.55 7.70
CA ILE A 113 30.25 -22.72 7.82
C ILE A 113 29.52 -21.38 7.69
N GLY A 114 30.07 -20.32 8.30
CA GLY A 114 29.51 -18.99 8.19
C GLY A 114 29.55 -18.43 6.76
N ALA A 115 30.63 -18.62 6.02
CA ALA A 115 30.74 -18.20 4.64
C ALA A 115 29.84 -19.03 3.70
N LEU A 116 29.81 -20.35 3.87
CA LEU A 116 28.91 -21.27 3.14
C LEU A 116 27.45 -20.96 3.38
N LEU A 117 27.07 -20.60 4.61
CA LEU A 117 25.71 -20.15 4.93
C LEU A 117 25.32 -18.90 4.13
N MET A 118 26.23 -17.94 4.02
CA MET A 118 25.95 -16.67 3.35
C MET A 118 25.96 -16.78 1.83
N SER A 119 26.66 -17.78 1.25
CA SER A 119 26.65 -18.08 -0.18
C SER A 119 25.56 -19.07 -0.61
N GLY A 120 24.74 -19.60 0.34
CA GLY A 120 23.65 -20.53 0.03
C GLY A 120 24.08 -22.01 -0.09
N ARG A 121 25.34 -22.33 0.21
CA ARG A 121 25.89 -23.70 0.11
C ARG A 121 25.60 -24.53 1.37
N TYR A 122 24.31 -24.72 1.69
CA TYR A 122 23.84 -25.26 2.97
C TYR A 122 24.25 -26.73 3.21
N SER A 123 24.21 -27.55 2.17
CA SER A 123 24.60 -28.96 2.27
C SER A 123 26.06 -29.12 2.68
N GLU A 124 26.94 -28.32 2.11
CA GLU A 124 28.37 -28.30 2.45
C GLU A 124 28.60 -27.74 3.87
N ALA A 125 27.80 -26.73 4.26
CA ALA A 125 27.85 -26.19 5.61
C ALA A 125 27.50 -27.25 6.67
N ILE A 126 26.48 -28.09 6.41
CA ILE A 126 26.09 -29.18 7.31
C ILE A 126 27.17 -30.25 7.39
N GLN A 127 27.71 -30.70 6.26
CA GLN A 127 28.82 -31.67 6.24
C GLN A 127 30.06 -31.14 7.00
N THR A 128 30.40 -29.87 6.77
CA THR A 128 31.50 -29.21 7.49
C THR A 128 31.24 -29.13 8.99
N ALA A 129 29.99 -28.93 9.40
CA ALA A 129 29.57 -28.86 10.78
C ALA A 129 29.67 -30.21 11.50
N GLU A 130 29.41 -31.30 10.82
CA GLU A 130 29.54 -32.66 11.39
C GLU A 130 31.00 -32.95 11.79
N LEU A 131 31.95 -32.59 10.96
CA LEU A 131 33.36 -32.72 11.26
C LEU A 131 33.81 -31.84 12.44
N ALA A 132 33.34 -30.62 12.52
CA ALA A 132 33.60 -29.74 13.63
C ALA A 132 32.97 -30.23 14.94
N HIS A 133 31.74 -30.80 14.86
CA HIS A 133 31.02 -31.34 16.01
C HIS A 133 31.77 -32.50 16.69
N GLN A 134 32.32 -33.41 15.88
CA GLN A 134 33.10 -34.52 16.41
C GLN A 134 34.25 -34.06 17.29
N TRP A 135 35.00 -33.04 16.84
CA TRP A 135 36.09 -32.51 17.63
C TRP A 135 35.66 -31.76 18.89
N PHE A 136 34.68 -30.79 18.78
CA PHE A 136 34.26 -29.99 19.91
C PHE A 136 33.61 -30.83 21.00
N SER A 137 32.86 -31.90 20.62
CA SER A 137 32.26 -32.81 21.56
C SER A 137 33.30 -33.68 22.30
N SER A 138 34.36 -34.15 21.60
CA SER A 138 35.41 -34.99 22.20
C SER A 138 36.39 -34.18 23.07
N SER A 139 36.64 -32.92 22.73
CA SER A 139 37.53 -32.01 23.45
C SER A 139 36.91 -31.35 24.66
N GLY A 140 35.59 -31.37 24.79
CA GLY A 140 34.85 -30.66 25.84
C GLY A 140 34.81 -29.14 25.70
N ASP A 141 35.09 -28.63 24.48
CA ASP A 141 35.01 -27.17 24.20
C ASP A 141 33.55 -26.72 23.99
N ASP A 142 32.85 -26.50 25.10
CA ASP A 142 31.47 -26.03 25.10
C ASP A 142 31.31 -24.68 24.37
N ALA A 143 32.33 -23.80 24.43
CA ALA A 143 32.26 -22.50 23.77
C ALA A 143 32.29 -22.64 22.23
N GLY A 144 33.15 -23.55 21.72
CA GLY A 144 33.16 -23.95 20.33
C GLY A 144 31.86 -24.62 19.91
N LEU A 145 31.34 -25.53 20.77
CA LEU A 145 30.08 -26.23 20.53
C LEU A 145 28.88 -25.27 20.45
N ALA A 146 28.80 -24.27 21.33
CA ALA A 146 27.73 -23.28 21.30
C ALA A 146 27.75 -22.41 20.02
N LYS A 147 28.93 -22.04 19.54
CA LYS A 147 29.09 -21.32 18.24
C LYS A 147 28.68 -22.20 17.07
N LEU A 148 29.06 -23.48 17.08
CA LEU A 148 28.65 -24.45 16.09
C LEU A 148 27.13 -24.61 16.05
N TYR A 149 26.48 -24.76 17.21
CA TYR A 149 25.04 -24.85 17.30
C TYR A 149 24.36 -23.56 16.81
N THR A 150 24.94 -22.39 17.08
CA THR A 150 24.44 -21.14 16.52
C THR A 150 24.48 -21.14 14.98
N ASN A 151 25.59 -21.57 14.39
CA ASN A 151 25.75 -21.68 12.94
C ASN A 151 24.76 -22.69 12.35
N LEU A 152 24.65 -23.87 12.92
CA LEU A 152 23.67 -24.90 12.49
C LEU A 152 22.23 -24.39 12.62
N GLY A 153 21.88 -23.71 13.71
CA GLY A 153 20.61 -23.06 13.88
C GLY A 153 20.30 -22.06 12.75
N ASN A 154 21.30 -21.27 12.36
CA ASN A 154 21.18 -20.34 11.25
C ASN A 154 21.05 -21.06 9.89
N VAL A 155 21.80 -22.16 9.65
CA VAL A 155 21.67 -22.96 8.42
C VAL A 155 20.27 -23.55 8.30
N TYR A 156 19.76 -24.19 9.36
CA TYR A 156 18.41 -24.74 9.34
C TYR A 156 17.31 -23.67 9.25
N HIS A 157 17.56 -22.47 9.81
CA HIS A 157 16.66 -21.33 9.60
C HIS A 157 16.60 -20.88 8.13
N ARG A 158 17.72 -20.90 7.41
CA ARG A 158 17.78 -20.61 5.98
C ARG A 158 17.13 -21.69 5.10
N LEU A 159 17.18 -22.93 5.56
CA LEU A 159 16.46 -24.05 4.94
C LEU A 159 14.98 -24.06 5.32
N ASP A 160 14.53 -23.10 6.15
CA ASP A 160 13.18 -23.01 6.72
C ASP A 160 12.74 -24.27 7.49
N ASP A 161 13.74 -25.04 7.96
CA ASP A 161 13.53 -26.11 8.95
C ASP A 161 13.54 -25.50 10.36
N HIS A 162 12.44 -24.86 10.68
CA HIS A 162 12.31 -24.10 11.91
C HIS A 162 12.37 -24.96 13.18
N ALA A 163 11.99 -26.24 13.10
CA ALA A 163 12.04 -27.16 14.22
C ALA A 163 13.50 -27.45 14.62
N ARG A 164 14.34 -27.88 13.68
CA ARG A 164 15.77 -28.09 13.92
C ARG A 164 16.50 -26.81 14.27
N SER A 165 16.15 -25.73 13.62
CA SER A 165 16.72 -24.40 13.93
C SER A 165 16.49 -24.03 15.39
N LEU A 166 15.25 -24.15 15.89
CA LEU A 166 14.90 -23.82 17.28
C LEU A 166 15.64 -24.73 18.26
N GLU A 167 15.78 -26.03 17.95
CA GLU A 167 16.52 -27.00 18.76
C GLU A 167 18.00 -26.58 18.93
N TYR A 168 18.69 -26.29 17.82
CA TYR A 168 20.10 -25.89 17.87
C TYR A 168 20.31 -24.54 18.56
N HIS A 169 19.47 -23.54 18.30
CA HIS A 169 19.55 -22.26 19.00
C HIS A 169 19.27 -22.40 20.49
N SER A 170 18.36 -23.31 20.91
CA SER A 170 18.08 -23.59 22.31
C SER A 170 19.29 -24.23 23.01
N LYS A 171 19.99 -25.19 22.35
CA LYS A 171 21.23 -25.78 22.84
C LYS A 171 22.32 -24.74 23.04
N ALA A 172 22.50 -23.83 22.04
CA ALA A 172 23.47 -22.75 22.13
C ALA A 172 23.14 -21.77 23.27
N ASN A 173 21.86 -21.39 23.40
CA ASN A 173 21.39 -20.46 24.44
C ASN A 173 21.64 -20.98 25.84
N ALA A 174 21.39 -22.28 26.08
CA ALA A 174 21.65 -22.93 27.36
C ALA A 174 23.12 -22.83 27.76
N ILE A 175 24.05 -23.08 26.81
CA ILE A 175 25.48 -23.01 27.08
C ILE A 175 25.92 -21.58 27.36
N PHE A 176 25.49 -20.59 26.54
CA PHE A 176 25.82 -19.16 26.74
C PHE A 176 25.32 -18.63 28.08
N LYS A 177 24.14 -19.09 28.53
CA LYS A 177 23.58 -18.72 29.83
C LYS A 177 24.43 -19.22 30.98
N VAL A 178 24.88 -20.49 30.94
CA VAL A 178 25.77 -21.05 31.95
C VAL A 178 27.12 -20.36 31.97
N LYS A 179 27.68 -20.06 30.81
CA LYS A 179 28.99 -19.38 30.69
C LYS A 179 28.96 -17.89 31.02
N GLY A 180 27.79 -17.28 31.13
CA GLY A 180 27.61 -15.82 31.39
C GLY A 180 28.00 -14.91 30.25
N ASP A 181 28.11 -15.43 29.00
CA ASP A 181 28.39 -14.61 27.83
C ASP A 181 27.12 -13.85 27.43
N LYS A 182 26.98 -12.64 27.97
CA LYS A 182 25.79 -11.79 27.75
C LYS A 182 25.57 -11.42 26.29
N ARG A 183 26.67 -11.20 25.51
CA ARG A 183 26.56 -10.83 24.09
C ARG A 183 26.07 -11.99 23.23
N ALA A 184 26.68 -13.16 23.39
CA ALA A 184 26.25 -14.37 22.69
C ALA A 184 24.83 -14.79 23.11
N LEU A 185 24.49 -14.61 24.39
CA LEU A 185 23.14 -14.86 24.90
C LEU A 185 22.09 -13.96 24.23
N ALA A 186 22.37 -12.64 24.12
CA ALA A 186 21.45 -11.71 23.45
C ALA A 186 21.26 -12.07 21.97
N LEU A 187 22.34 -12.40 21.27
CA LEU A 187 22.26 -12.83 19.86
C LEU A 187 21.47 -14.15 19.72
N SER A 188 21.70 -15.11 20.61
CA SER A 188 20.97 -16.37 20.63
C SER A 188 19.46 -16.16 20.88
N MET A 189 19.10 -15.25 21.79
CA MET A 189 17.71 -14.83 22.02
C MET A 189 17.06 -14.24 20.75
N LEU A 190 17.79 -13.39 20.02
CA LEU A 190 17.30 -12.83 18.76
C LEU A 190 17.05 -13.89 17.70
N ASN A 191 17.98 -14.84 17.56
CA ASN A 191 17.83 -15.93 16.60
C ASN A 191 16.66 -16.84 16.96
N MET A 192 16.51 -17.20 18.25
CA MET A 192 15.34 -17.95 18.72
C MET A 192 14.04 -17.20 18.47
N ALA A 193 14.00 -15.89 18.73
CA ALA A 193 12.82 -15.06 18.49
C ALA A 193 12.44 -15.01 16.99
N ASN A 194 13.42 -14.95 16.08
CA ASN A 194 13.18 -15.02 14.64
C ASN A 194 12.51 -16.34 14.26
N VAL A 195 13.06 -17.47 14.75
CA VAL A 195 12.49 -18.81 14.47
C VAL A 195 11.08 -18.94 15.04
N LEU A 196 10.85 -18.46 16.27
CA LEU A 196 9.52 -18.47 16.90
C LEU A 196 8.51 -17.59 16.11
N SER A 197 8.97 -16.47 15.53
CA SER A 197 8.13 -15.66 14.64
C SER A 197 7.72 -16.43 13.38
N SER A 198 8.65 -17.18 12.79
CA SER A 198 8.37 -18.03 11.61
C SER A 198 7.44 -19.22 11.94
N LEU A 199 7.41 -19.67 13.19
CA LEU A 199 6.50 -20.71 13.72
C LEU A 199 5.17 -20.12 14.24
N ASP A 200 4.89 -18.84 14.01
CA ASP A 200 3.70 -18.12 14.49
C ASP A 200 3.54 -18.08 16.03
N ARG A 201 4.64 -18.35 16.77
CA ARG A 201 4.69 -18.30 18.24
C ARG A 201 5.00 -16.88 18.73
N PHE A 202 4.18 -15.92 18.32
CA PHE A 202 4.43 -14.49 18.45
C PHE A 202 4.63 -13.99 19.88
N ALA A 203 3.88 -14.53 20.84
CA ALA A 203 4.00 -14.11 22.24
C ALA A 203 5.34 -14.51 22.89
N GLU A 204 5.90 -15.64 22.47
CA GLU A 204 7.21 -16.10 22.94
C GLU A 204 8.34 -15.35 22.25
N SER A 205 8.19 -15.10 20.94
CA SER A 205 9.10 -14.29 20.15
C SER A 205 9.24 -12.87 20.73
N GLU A 206 8.13 -12.19 21.02
CA GLU A 206 8.10 -10.84 21.59
C GLU A 206 8.86 -10.76 22.93
N ARG A 207 8.64 -11.75 23.81
CA ARG A 207 9.37 -11.83 25.09
C ARG A 207 10.88 -11.91 24.90
N LEU A 208 11.35 -12.69 23.91
CA LEU A 208 12.77 -12.82 23.65
C LEU A 208 13.36 -11.57 22.99
N TYR A 209 12.64 -10.91 22.07
CA TYR A 209 13.09 -9.62 21.50
C TYR A 209 13.25 -8.56 22.59
N ILE A 210 12.27 -8.40 23.48
CA ILE A 210 12.32 -7.45 24.60
C ILE A 210 13.51 -7.77 25.53
N ALA A 211 13.73 -9.05 25.83
CA ALA A 211 14.86 -9.47 26.67
C ALA A 211 16.21 -9.18 26.00
N ALA A 212 16.34 -9.48 24.70
CA ALA A 212 17.53 -9.19 23.92
C ALA A 212 17.81 -7.68 23.80
N GLU A 213 16.77 -6.85 23.55
CA GLU A 213 16.91 -5.39 23.52
C GLU A 213 17.39 -4.83 24.87
N ARG A 214 16.81 -5.32 25.98
CA ARG A 214 17.21 -4.90 27.33
C ARG A 214 18.68 -5.25 27.60
N LEU A 215 19.08 -6.47 27.26
CA LEU A 215 20.46 -6.95 27.47
C LEU A 215 21.45 -6.17 26.58
N SER A 216 21.12 -5.94 25.31
CA SER A 216 21.92 -5.14 24.37
C SER A 216 22.09 -3.69 24.82
N ARG A 217 21.05 -3.08 25.39
CA ARG A 217 21.10 -1.73 25.94
C ARG A 217 21.97 -1.66 27.20
N GLN A 218 21.89 -2.67 28.07
CA GLN A 218 22.73 -2.75 29.27
C GLN A 218 24.22 -2.90 28.97
N MET A 219 24.57 -3.52 27.85
CA MET A 219 25.95 -3.72 27.41
C MET A 219 26.47 -2.60 26.52
N ASP A 220 25.64 -1.60 26.18
CA ASP A 220 25.93 -0.54 25.21
C ASP A 220 26.46 -1.08 23.87
N VAL A 221 25.74 -2.07 23.27
CA VAL A 221 26.08 -2.66 21.97
C VAL A 221 25.07 -2.19 20.91
N PRO A 222 25.34 -1.05 20.23
CA PRO A 222 24.40 -0.42 19.31
C PRO A 222 23.94 -1.31 18.13
N ASP A 223 24.88 -2.09 17.57
CA ASP A 223 24.58 -2.95 16.42
C ASP A 223 23.56 -4.03 16.77
N LEU A 224 23.72 -4.65 17.95
CA LEU A 224 22.80 -5.67 18.41
C LEU A 224 21.41 -5.10 18.73
N LEU A 225 21.39 -3.86 19.27
CA LEU A 225 20.14 -3.13 19.51
C LEU A 225 19.41 -2.77 18.20
N ILE A 226 20.16 -2.39 17.15
CA ILE A 226 19.59 -2.08 15.83
C ILE A 226 19.03 -3.36 15.20
N GLN A 227 19.75 -4.49 15.29
CA GLN A 227 19.29 -5.77 14.80
C GLN A 227 18.02 -6.24 15.55
N ALA A 228 17.98 -6.08 16.87
CA ALA A 228 16.81 -6.40 17.68
C ALA A 228 15.59 -5.59 17.24
N LYS A 229 15.75 -4.27 17.04
CA LYS A 229 14.67 -3.41 16.55
C LYS A 229 14.19 -3.77 15.15
N TYR A 230 15.11 -4.13 14.25
CA TYR A 230 14.76 -4.57 12.90
C TYR A 230 13.88 -5.84 12.95
N ASN A 231 14.31 -6.86 13.68
CA ASN A 231 13.57 -8.10 13.82
C ASN A 231 12.21 -7.90 14.54
N HIS A 232 12.17 -7.03 15.55
CA HIS A 232 10.94 -6.69 16.27
C HIS A 232 9.95 -5.92 15.37
N ALA A 233 10.44 -5.10 14.44
CA ALA A 233 9.60 -4.45 13.44
C ALA A 233 8.91 -5.48 12.52
N TYR A 234 9.63 -6.53 12.11
CA TYR A 234 9.05 -7.61 11.33
C TYR A 234 7.98 -8.38 12.14
N LEU A 235 8.17 -8.58 13.45
CA LEU A 235 7.14 -9.15 14.31
C LEU A 235 5.89 -8.25 14.40
N HIS A 236 6.04 -6.92 14.44
CA HIS A 236 4.90 -6.01 14.37
C HIS A 236 4.11 -6.21 13.09
N PHE A 237 4.78 -6.36 11.94
CA PHE A 237 4.13 -6.68 10.68
C PHE A 237 3.33 -8.00 10.77
N LEU A 238 3.94 -9.09 11.22
CA LEU A 238 3.27 -10.40 11.35
C LEU A 238 2.03 -10.35 12.25
N ARG A 239 1.99 -9.42 13.20
CA ARG A 239 0.83 -9.17 14.09
C ARG A 239 -0.16 -8.14 13.54
N GLY A 240 -0.03 -7.71 12.29
CA GLY A 240 -0.91 -6.74 11.66
C GLY A 240 -0.66 -5.28 12.06
N ARG A 241 0.41 -4.99 12.81
CA ARG A 241 0.78 -3.63 13.24
C ARG A 241 1.65 -2.97 12.17
N PHE A 242 1.07 -2.76 11.01
CA PHE A 242 1.79 -2.29 9.79
C PHE A 242 2.47 -0.94 9.97
N SER A 243 1.78 0.02 10.57
CA SER A 243 2.31 1.38 10.77
C SER A 243 3.54 1.39 11.68
N ASP A 244 3.53 0.61 12.77
CA ASP A 244 4.68 0.47 13.66
C ASP A 244 5.87 -0.16 12.94
N ALA A 245 5.62 -1.19 12.12
CA ALA A 245 6.64 -1.85 11.31
C ALA A 245 7.27 -0.90 10.30
N LEU A 246 6.44 -0.25 9.46
CA LEU A 246 6.89 0.71 8.42
C LEU A 246 7.68 1.87 9.03
N ARG A 247 7.20 2.45 10.14
CA ARG A 247 7.89 3.53 10.87
C ARG A 247 9.28 3.10 11.31
N THR A 248 9.39 1.91 11.89
CA THR A 248 10.66 1.37 12.37
C THR A 248 11.63 1.10 11.22
N PHE A 249 11.16 0.46 10.12
CA PHE A 249 11.98 0.20 8.93
C PHE A 249 12.48 1.49 8.27
N ALA A 250 11.62 2.51 8.10
CA ALA A 250 12.01 3.81 7.56
C ALA A 250 13.08 4.51 8.41
N GLY A 251 12.97 4.43 9.74
CA GLY A 251 13.98 4.95 10.67
C GLY A 251 15.32 4.20 10.58
N LEU A 252 15.27 2.89 10.47
CA LEU A 252 16.46 2.03 10.33
C LEU A 252 17.13 2.21 8.98
N ARG A 253 16.39 2.31 7.89
CA ARG A 253 16.92 2.53 6.53
C ARG A 253 17.77 3.81 6.48
N ARG A 254 17.30 4.92 7.07
CA ARG A 254 18.07 6.17 7.17
C ARG A 254 19.41 5.96 7.88
N ARG A 255 19.43 5.19 8.97
CA ARG A 255 20.66 4.85 9.69
C ARG A 255 21.59 3.98 8.87
N PHE A 256 21.08 2.95 8.19
CA PHE A 256 21.88 2.09 7.34
C PHE A 256 22.45 2.80 6.10
N ALA A 257 21.70 3.73 5.52
CA ALA A 257 22.18 4.56 4.42
C ALA A 257 23.37 5.45 4.84
N THR A 258 23.35 6.04 6.05
CA THR A 258 24.48 6.82 6.59
C THR A 258 25.71 5.96 6.90
N HIS A 259 25.52 4.69 7.23
CA HIS A 259 26.60 3.74 7.52
C HIS A 259 27.03 2.90 6.32
N GLN A 260 26.55 3.20 5.10
CA GLN A 260 26.87 2.52 3.83
C GLN A 260 26.67 0.98 3.86
N SER A 261 25.73 0.48 4.66
CA SER A 261 25.40 -0.94 4.70
C SER A 261 24.35 -1.28 3.67
N LEU A 262 24.79 -1.65 2.45
CA LEU A 262 23.89 -2.03 1.35
C LEU A 262 22.97 -3.21 1.71
N ARG A 263 23.52 -4.21 2.43
CA ARG A 263 22.77 -5.40 2.87
C ARG A 263 21.56 -5.08 3.71
N TYR A 264 21.73 -4.30 4.79
CA TYR A 264 20.62 -3.99 5.69
C TYR A 264 19.60 -3.03 5.07
N ALA A 265 20.05 -2.15 4.16
CA ALA A 265 19.14 -1.33 3.39
C ALA A 265 18.26 -2.18 2.47
N ALA A 266 18.85 -3.17 1.78
CA ALA A 266 18.13 -4.11 0.92
C ALA A 266 17.16 -5.00 1.71
N LEU A 267 17.53 -5.42 2.92
CA LEU A 267 16.63 -6.17 3.81
C LEU A 267 15.42 -5.32 4.25
N CYS A 268 15.61 -4.03 4.56
CA CYS A 268 14.48 -3.14 4.83
C CYS A 268 13.57 -2.99 3.61
N ASP A 269 14.15 -2.86 2.40
CA ASP A 269 13.37 -2.79 1.17
C ASP A 269 12.55 -4.05 0.93
N LEU A 270 13.12 -5.22 1.19
CA LEU A 270 12.46 -6.52 1.06
C LEU A 270 11.25 -6.65 2.00
N ASP A 271 11.44 -6.34 3.28
CA ASP A 271 10.38 -6.50 4.28
C ASP A 271 9.30 -5.42 4.14
N GLU A 272 9.66 -4.18 3.75
CA GLU A 272 8.68 -3.16 3.41
C GLU A 272 7.86 -3.55 2.16
N ALA A 273 8.49 -4.16 1.14
CA ALA A 273 7.78 -4.67 -0.02
C ALA A 273 6.74 -5.74 0.38
N GLU A 274 7.08 -6.65 1.29
CA GLU A 274 6.15 -7.64 1.81
C GLU A 274 4.93 -6.98 2.50
N ILE A 275 5.17 -5.95 3.31
CA ILE A 275 4.10 -5.18 3.96
C ILE A 275 3.19 -4.53 2.91
N TYR A 276 3.77 -3.87 1.89
CA TYR A 276 2.99 -3.23 0.83
C TYR A 276 2.18 -4.23 0.00
N LEU A 277 2.68 -5.45 -0.24
CA LEU A 277 1.90 -6.52 -0.87
C LEU A 277 0.67 -6.89 -0.02
N HIS A 278 0.82 -7.04 1.28
CA HIS A 278 -0.30 -7.31 2.18
C HIS A 278 -1.31 -6.15 2.26
N LEU A 279 -0.88 -4.94 1.99
CA LEU A 279 -1.70 -3.74 1.95
C LEU A 279 -2.25 -3.44 0.54
N ASN A 280 -2.01 -4.31 -0.45
CA ASN A 280 -2.39 -4.15 -1.86
C ASN A 280 -1.81 -2.90 -2.55
N VAL A 281 -0.66 -2.41 -2.07
CA VAL A 281 0.08 -1.28 -2.68
C VAL A 281 1.12 -1.84 -3.65
N ALA A 282 0.64 -2.41 -4.76
CA ALA A 282 1.45 -3.21 -5.68
C ALA A 282 2.60 -2.42 -6.35
N SER A 283 2.39 -1.12 -6.65
CA SER A 283 3.42 -0.28 -7.28
C SER A 283 4.64 -0.08 -6.40
N ASP A 284 4.43 0.29 -5.12
CA ASP A 284 5.52 0.46 -4.15
C ASP A 284 6.21 -0.88 -3.85
N ALA A 285 5.44 -1.95 -3.74
CA ALA A 285 5.97 -3.31 -3.57
C ALA A 285 6.88 -3.72 -4.74
N ALA A 286 6.46 -3.51 -5.99
CA ALA A 286 7.25 -3.82 -7.18
C ALA A 286 8.56 -3.02 -7.22
N MET A 287 8.49 -1.73 -6.94
CA MET A 287 9.66 -0.85 -6.90
C MET A 287 10.68 -1.30 -5.85
N LEU A 288 10.23 -1.53 -4.61
CA LEU A 288 11.12 -1.95 -3.52
C LEU A 288 11.72 -3.33 -3.81
N SER A 289 10.91 -4.25 -4.34
CA SER A 289 11.38 -5.60 -4.71
C SER A 289 12.43 -5.57 -5.81
N ARG A 290 12.25 -4.76 -6.88
CA ARG A 290 13.27 -4.60 -7.93
C ARG A 290 14.60 -4.10 -7.35
N ARG A 291 14.56 -3.08 -6.49
CA ARG A 291 15.75 -2.55 -5.83
C ARG A 291 16.41 -3.57 -4.90
N ALA A 292 15.62 -4.36 -4.18
CA ALA A 292 16.13 -5.44 -3.35
C ALA A 292 16.80 -6.54 -4.19
N VAL A 293 16.19 -6.97 -5.31
CA VAL A 293 16.76 -7.94 -6.27
C VAL A 293 18.13 -7.45 -6.75
N GLU A 294 18.21 -6.20 -7.24
CA GLU A 294 19.48 -5.64 -7.73
C GLU A 294 20.56 -5.61 -6.65
N SER A 295 20.18 -5.22 -5.42
CA SER A 295 21.13 -5.14 -4.31
C SER A 295 21.62 -6.53 -3.88
N PHE A 296 20.74 -7.52 -3.76
CA PHE A 296 21.12 -8.87 -3.38
C PHE A 296 21.91 -9.60 -4.48
N THR A 297 21.62 -9.31 -5.76
CA THR A 297 22.44 -9.82 -6.88
C THR A 297 23.88 -9.31 -6.78
N LYS A 298 24.07 -8.01 -6.51
CA LYS A 298 25.41 -7.41 -6.30
C LYS A 298 26.14 -8.00 -5.09
N LEU A 299 25.42 -8.41 -4.06
CA LEU A 299 25.96 -8.99 -2.83
C LEU A 299 26.13 -10.52 -2.91
N GLY A 300 25.72 -11.17 -4.01
CA GLY A 300 25.76 -12.65 -4.12
C GLY A 300 24.82 -13.37 -3.15
N MET A 301 23.82 -12.69 -2.60
CA MET A 301 22.87 -13.22 -1.61
C MET A 301 21.66 -13.89 -2.31
N ARG A 302 21.86 -15.13 -2.78
CA ARG A 302 20.89 -15.86 -3.64
C ARG A 302 19.54 -16.07 -2.99
N TYR A 303 19.51 -16.43 -1.72
CA TYR A 303 18.26 -16.64 -0.96
C TYR A 303 17.39 -15.37 -0.93
N GLU A 304 17.97 -14.25 -0.52
CA GLU A 304 17.26 -12.97 -0.44
C GLU A 304 16.91 -12.44 -1.84
N GLN A 305 17.74 -12.68 -2.84
CA GLN A 305 17.47 -12.38 -4.24
C GLN A 305 16.24 -13.14 -4.73
N ALA A 306 16.16 -14.45 -4.46
CA ALA A 306 15.03 -15.29 -4.82
C ALA A 306 13.76 -14.83 -4.10
N LYS A 307 13.82 -14.54 -2.79
CA LYS A 307 12.70 -14.01 -2.00
C LYS A 307 12.19 -12.67 -2.57
N ALA A 308 13.10 -11.74 -2.87
CA ALA A 308 12.75 -10.46 -3.47
C ALA A 308 12.11 -10.63 -4.86
N SER A 309 12.59 -11.59 -5.66
CA SER A 309 12.00 -11.95 -6.95
C SER A 309 10.57 -12.48 -6.82
N VAL A 310 10.28 -13.29 -5.80
CA VAL A 310 8.90 -13.72 -5.52
C VAL A 310 7.99 -12.54 -5.22
N PHE A 311 8.42 -11.62 -4.37
CA PHE A 311 7.61 -10.43 -4.04
C PHE A 311 7.40 -9.53 -5.26
N LEU A 312 8.42 -9.38 -6.13
CA LEU A 312 8.27 -8.70 -7.40
C LEU A 312 7.22 -9.40 -8.30
N GLY A 313 7.30 -10.72 -8.42
CA GLY A 313 6.32 -11.48 -9.20
C GLY A 313 4.89 -11.35 -8.68
N ILE A 314 4.69 -11.33 -7.36
CA ILE A 314 3.37 -11.11 -6.75
C ILE A 314 2.87 -9.68 -7.06
N ALA A 315 3.73 -8.67 -6.91
CA ALA A 315 3.38 -7.28 -7.19
C ALA A 315 2.97 -7.08 -8.66
N LEU A 316 3.71 -7.67 -9.60
CA LEU A 316 3.39 -7.63 -11.03
C LEU A 316 2.07 -8.36 -11.34
N ALA A 317 1.81 -9.49 -10.68
CA ALA A 317 0.55 -10.21 -10.83
C ALA A 317 -0.65 -9.38 -10.33
N GLN A 318 -0.48 -8.65 -9.21
CA GLN A 318 -1.48 -7.71 -8.71
C GLN A 318 -1.72 -6.53 -9.68
N GLN A 319 -0.71 -6.12 -10.45
CA GLN A 319 -0.81 -5.10 -11.50
C GLN A 319 -1.34 -5.66 -12.84
N SER A 320 -1.74 -6.94 -12.88
CA SER A 320 -2.18 -7.65 -14.10
C SER A 320 -1.07 -7.88 -15.15
N GLU A 321 0.18 -7.72 -14.79
CA GLU A 321 1.35 -7.99 -15.65
C GLU A 321 1.76 -9.48 -15.58
N LEU A 322 0.81 -10.37 -15.90
CA LEU A 322 0.92 -11.82 -15.65
C LEU A 322 2.07 -12.51 -16.40
N THR A 323 2.42 -12.05 -17.61
CA THR A 323 3.50 -12.66 -18.40
C THR A 323 4.86 -12.38 -17.75
N GLU A 324 5.12 -11.16 -17.32
CA GLU A 324 6.36 -10.80 -16.63
C GLU A 324 6.45 -11.52 -15.27
N ALA A 325 5.36 -11.54 -14.51
CA ALA A 325 5.27 -12.24 -13.23
C ALA A 325 5.64 -13.74 -13.35
N GLN A 326 5.14 -14.44 -14.38
CA GLN A 326 5.48 -15.84 -14.60
C GLN A 326 6.98 -16.05 -14.88
N GLY A 327 7.61 -15.17 -15.67
CA GLY A 327 9.05 -15.22 -15.92
C GLY A 327 9.85 -15.06 -14.64
N ILE A 328 9.47 -14.12 -13.79
CA ILE A 328 10.10 -13.86 -12.48
C ILE A 328 9.92 -15.04 -11.52
N PHE A 329 8.72 -15.63 -11.43
CA PHE A 329 8.48 -16.81 -10.59
C PHE A 329 9.32 -18.02 -11.03
N LYS A 330 9.46 -18.24 -12.35
CA LYS A 330 10.31 -19.31 -12.86
C LYS A 330 11.78 -19.11 -12.48
N HIS A 331 12.26 -17.89 -12.58
CA HIS A 331 13.64 -17.56 -12.15
C HIS A 331 13.83 -17.77 -10.64
N ALA A 332 12.91 -17.29 -9.81
CA ALA A 332 12.95 -17.52 -8.37
C ALA A 332 12.92 -19.02 -8.01
N GLN A 333 12.12 -19.82 -8.74
CA GLN A 333 12.05 -21.26 -8.54
C GLN A 333 13.41 -21.92 -8.78
N MET A 334 14.12 -21.57 -9.85
CA MET A 334 15.46 -22.09 -10.16
C MET A 334 16.44 -21.79 -9.02
N LEU A 335 16.45 -20.57 -8.49
CA LEU A 335 17.32 -20.19 -7.39
C LEU A 335 17.05 -21.01 -6.12
N PHE A 336 15.78 -21.27 -5.77
CA PHE A 336 15.43 -22.08 -4.59
C PHE A 336 15.68 -23.57 -4.80
N GLU A 337 15.55 -24.09 -6.02
CA GLU A 337 15.88 -25.49 -6.35
C GLU A 337 17.39 -25.72 -6.22
N GLU A 338 18.23 -24.80 -6.69
CA GLU A 338 19.68 -24.86 -6.50
C GLU A 338 20.06 -24.89 -5.01
N GLU A 339 19.33 -24.18 -4.16
CA GLU A 339 19.55 -24.13 -2.71
C GLU A 339 18.84 -25.26 -1.95
N SER A 340 18.12 -26.16 -2.62
CA SER A 340 17.32 -27.25 -2.01
C SER A 340 16.31 -26.74 -0.94
N ASN A 341 15.78 -25.52 -1.10
CA ASN A 341 14.88 -24.89 -0.15
C ASN A 341 13.44 -25.41 -0.33
N GLN A 342 13.01 -26.30 0.55
CA GLN A 342 11.69 -26.92 0.52
C GLN A 342 10.54 -25.96 0.86
N TYR A 343 10.80 -25.00 1.75
CA TYR A 343 9.79 -24.02 2.18
C TYR A 343 9.36 -23.10 1.05
N TRP A 344 10.33 -22.45 0.40
CA TRP A 344 10.05 -21.54 -0.71
C TRP A 344 9.51 -22.26 -1.95
N SER A 345 9.93 -23.51 -2.19
CA SER A 345 9.31 -24.34 -3.22
C SER A 345 7.82 -24.56 -2.92
N ALA A 346 7.45 -24.86 -1.66
CA ALA A 346 6.06 -25.01 -1.27
C ALA A 346 5.28 -23.69 -1.36
N LEU A 347 5.92 -22.56 -1.01
CA LEU A 347 5.29 -21.24 -1.09
C LEU A 347 5.05 -20.80 -2.53
N LEU A 348 5.98 -21.08 -3.44
CA LEU A 348 5.79 -20.85 -4.88
C LEU A 348 4.67 -21.72 -5.44
N ASP A 349 4.58 -23.01 -5.02
CA ASP A 349 3.47 -23.86 -5.42
C ASP A 349 2.12 -23.27 -4.95
N LEU A 350 2.05 -22.68 -3.75
CA LEU A 350 0.85 -21.99 -3.28
C LEU A 350 0.51 -20.77 -4.14
N TYR A 351 1.47 -19.91 -4.46
CA TYR A 351 1.23 -18.74 -5.32
C TYR A 351 0.83 -19.11 -6.74
N ARG A 352 1.43 -20.17 -7.30
CA ARG A 352 1.02 -20.73 -8.60
C ARG A 352 -0.40 -21.31 -8.53
N ALA A 353 -0.75 -21.97 -7.44
CA ALA A 353 -2.12 -22.45 -7.20
C ALA A 353 -3.14 -21.31 -7.16
N GLU A 354 -2.82 -20.19 -6.48
CA GLU A 354 -3.66 -18.98 -6.47
C GLU A 354 -3.81 -18.38 -7.89
N ALA A 355 -2.74 -18.32 -8.67
CA ALA A 355 -2.80 -17.89 -10.07
C ALA A 355 -3.67 -18.82 -10.94
N TYR A 356 -3.52 -20.15 -10.81
CA TYR A 356 -4.37 -21.11 -11.52
C TYR A 356 -5.84 -21.04 -11.06
N PHE A 357 -6.10 -20.76 -9.78
CA PHE A 357 -7.45 -20.52 -9.30
C PHE A 357 -8.09 -19.31 -10.01
N SER A 358 -7.35 -18.21 -10.15
CA SER A 358 -7.80 -17.01 -10.86
C SER A 358 -8.07 -17.28 -12.35
N LEU A 359 -7.30 -18.17 -12.97
CA LEU A 359 -7.48 -18.64 -14.36
C LEU A 359 -8.54 -19.73 -14.50
N ARG A 360 -9.26 -20.10 -13.44
CA ARG A 360 -10.25 -21.18 -13.36
C ARG A 360 -9.70 -22.59 -13.71
N ARG A 361 -8.39 -22.78 -13.56
CA ARG A 361 -7.74 -24.09 -13.72
C ARG A 361 -7.72 -24.82 -12.37
N PHE A 362 -8.89 -25.22 -11.92
CA PHE A 362 -9.10 -25.67 -10.54
C PHE A 362 -8.39 -26.97 -10.18
N CYS A 363 -8.29 -27.93 -11.10
CA CYS A 363 -7.62 -29.21 -10.83
C CYS A 363 -6.12 -29.04 -10.61
N GLU A 364 -5.45 -28.26 -11.46
CA GLU A 364 -4.02 -27.96 -11.32
C GLU A 364 -3.75 -27.15 -10.05
N ALA A 365 -4.61 -26.18 -9.75
CA ALA A 365 -4.52 -25.41 -8.53
C ALA A 365 -4.66 -26.31 -7.29
N GLN A 366 -5.58 -27.26 -7.29
CA GLN A 366 -5.82 -28.19 -6.17
C GLN A 366 -4.61 -29.07 -5.89
N SER A 367 -3.98 -29.62 -6.93
CA SER A 367 -2.78 -30.48 -6.81
C SER A 367 -1.61 -29.71 -6.15
N LEU A 368 -1.34 -28.48 -6.61
CA LEU A 368 -0.28 -27.65 -6.07
C LEU A 368 -0.57 -27.20 -4.63
N ALA A 369 -1.81 -26.80 -4.36
CA ALA A 369 -2.23 -26.34 -3.02
C ALA A 369 -2.16 -27.47 -2.00
N ASP A 370 -2.52 -28.72 -2.35
CA ASP A 370 -2.45 -29.86 -1.45
C ASP A 370 -0.99 -30.28 -1.17
N SER A 371 -0.14 -30.28 -2.21
CA SER A 371 1.30 -30.50 -2.06
C SER A 371 1.92 -29.47 -1.08
N ALA A 372 1.60 -28.19 -1.26
CA ALA A 372 2.07 -27.13 -0.38
C ALA A 372 1.53 -27.29 1.04
N ARG A 373 0.24 -27.64 1.20
CA ARG A 373 -0.41 -27.88 2.49
C ARG A 373 0.32 -28.95 3.30
N GLN A 374 0.63 -30.09 2.68
CA GLN A 374 1.33 -31.20 3.34
C GLN A 374 2.72 -30.77 3.83
N ARG A 375 3.46 -30.04 3.02
CA ARG A 375 4.79 -29.54 3.39
C ARG A 375 4.71 -28.57 4.56
N PHE A 376 3.78 -27.60 4.55
CA PHE A 376 3.64 -26.62 5.63
C PHE A 376 3.09 -27.24 6.93
N ALA A 377 2.19 -28.23 6.84
CA ALA A 377 1.74 -29.00 7.99
C ALA A 377 2.91 -29.75 8.66
N ASN A 378 3.74 -30.44 7.86
CA ASN A 378 4.91 -31.17 8.35
C ASN A 378 5.98 -30.23 8.94
N ALA A 379 6.14 -29.05 8.37
CA ALA A 379 7.08 -28.03 8.85
C ALA A 379 6.56 -27.30 10.11
N GLY A 380 5.32 -27.51 10.53
CA GLY A 380 4.73 -26.87 11.71
C GLY A 380 4.56 -25.35 11.54
N ILE A 381 4.13 -24.90 10.36
CA ILE A 381 3.93 -23.48 10.05
C ILE A 381 2.43 -23.19 9.87
N PRO A 382 1.72 -22.84 10.96
CA PRO A 382 0.26 -22.73 10.97
C PRO A 382 -0.28 -21.70 9.98
N SER A 383 0.40 -20.56 9.80
CA SER A 383 -0.09 -19.49 8.91
C SER A 383 -0.11 -19.90 7.44
N LYS A 384 0.94 -20.56 6.96
CA LYS A 384 1.01 -21.06 5.59
C LYS A 384 0.11 -22.27 5.36
N HIS A 385 0.01 -23.13 6.38
CA HIS A 385 -0.96 -24.24 6.38
C HIS A 385 -2.40 -23.70 6.25
N ALA A 386 -2.77 -22.68 7.04
CA ALA A 386 -4.09 -22.05 6.97
C ALA A 386 -4.37 -21.42 5.59
N LEU A 387 -3.38 -20.77 4.95
CA LEU A 387 -3.53 -20.24 3.60
C LEU A 387 -3.84 -21.34 2.57
N CYS A 388 -3.14 -22.47 2.64
CA CYS A 388 -3.42 -23.62 1.77
C CYS A 388 -4.83 -24.17 2.01
N LEU A 389 -5.25 -24.31 3.27
CA LEU A 389 -6.58 -24.77 3.64
C LEU A 389 -7.68 -23.86 3.12
N ILE A 390 -7.52 -22.53 3.24
CA ILE A 390 -8.44 -21.53 2.69
C ILE A 390 -8.58 -21.71 1.16
N LEU A 391 -7.46 -21.84 0.45
CA LEU A 391 -7.47 -22.02 -1.00
C LEU A 391 -8.11 -23.37 -1.38
N LEU A 392 -7.79 -24.45 -0.67
CA LEU A 392 -8.37 -25.78 -0.90
C LEU A 392 -9.88 -25.80 -0.62
N ALA A 393 -10.35 -25.11 0.41
CA ALA A 393 -11.77 -24.97 0.68
C ALA A 393 -12.48 -24.28 -0.50
N ARG A 394 -11.95 -23.17 -0.99
CA ARG A 394 -12.49 -22.43 -2.15
C ARG A 394 -12.43 -23.26 -3.46
N LEU A 395 -11.35 -24.00 -3.69
CA LEU A 395 -11.21 -24.91 -4.82
C LEU A 395 -12.25 -26.02 -4.76
N SER A 396 -12.40 -26.67 -3.59
CA SER A 396 -13.37 -27.74 -3.37
C SER A 396 -14.80 -27.25 -3.54
N MET A 397 -15.12 -26.01 -3.10
CA MET A 397 -16.43 -25.38 -3.37
C MET A 397 -16.71 -25.23 -4.88
N ASN A 398 -15.70 -24.84 -5.66
CA ASN A 398 -15.86 -24.67 -7.12
C ASN A 398 -15.89 -26.00 -7.89
N LEU A 399 -15.30 -27.05 -7.33
CA LEU A 399 -15.33 -28.41 -7.87
C LEU A 399 -16.55 -29.24 -7.40
N GLY A 400 -17.45 -28.67 -6.59
CA GLY A 400 -18.62 -29.35 -6.05
C GLY A 400 -18.32 -30.37 -4.93
N GLN A 401 -17.14 -30.35 -4.35
CA GLN A 401 -16.67 -31.27 -3.30
C GLN A 401 -17.04 -30.73 -1.90
N GLN A 402 -18.33 -30.73 -1.56
CA GLN A 402 -18.84 -30.03 -0.35
C GLN A 402 -18.21 -30.50 0.96
N GLU A 403 -18.10 -31.82 1.19
CA GLU A 403 -17.49 -32.37 2.42
C GLU A 403 -16.01 -31.98 2.57
N ALA A 404 -15.24 -32.01 1.47
CA ALA A 404 -13.86 -31.58 1.50
C ALA A 404 -13.75 -30.06 1.79
N ALA A 405 -14.60 -29.26 1.15
CA ALA A 405 -14.66 -27.80 1.39
C ALA A 405 -14.92 -27.48 2.86
N ARG A 406 -15.92 -28.15 3.47
CA ARG A 406 -16.26 -27.97 4.88
C ARG A 406 -15.11 -28.33 5.81
N ARG A 407 -14.53 -29.52 5.62
CA ARG A 407 -13.38 -29.95 6.41
C ARG A 407 -12.20 -28.98 6.36
N TYR A 408 -11.81 -28.53 5.15
CA TYR A 408 -10.72 -27.58 5.01
C TYR A 408 -11.03 -26.21 5.63
N ALA A 409 -12.26 -25.73 5.49
CA ALA A 409 -12.68 -24.44 6.04
C ALA A 409 -12.71 -24.44 7.57
N GLU A 410 -13.26 -25.51 8.19
CA GLU A 410 -13.29 -25.68 9.64
C GLU A 410 -11.88 -25.82 10.24
N GLU A 411 -11.01 -26.62 9.60
CA GLU A 411 -9.60 -26.78 10.00
C GLU A 411 -8.87 -25.44 9.94
N ALA A 412 -9.05 -24.67 8.86
CA ALA A 412 -8.47 -23.34 8.72
C ALA A 412 -8.93 -22.37 9.83
N LEU A 413 -10.24 -22.40 10.16
CA LEU A 413 -10.80 -21.52 11.21
C LEU A 413 -10.27 -21.90 12.60
N SER A 414 -10.24 -23.18 12.90
CA SER A 414 -9.67 -23.70 14.15
C SER A 414 -8.20 -23.26 14.31
N LEU A 415 -7.41 -23.40 13.25
CA LEU A 415 -5.99 -23.07 13.24
C LEU A 415 -5.74 -21.58 13.43
N THR A 416 -6.49 -20.73 12.72
CA THR A 416 -6.32 -19.27 12.80
C THR A 416 -6.78 -18.69 14.14
N ARG A 417 -7.82 -19.25 14.76
CA ARG A 417 -8.25 -18.89 16.12
C ARG A 417 -7.24 -19.34 17.19
N ALA A 418 -6.75 -20.59 17.12
CA ALA A 418 -5.79 -21.13 18.09
C ALA A 418 -4.49 -20.32 18.14
N HIS A 419 -4.00 -19.87 17.00
CA HIS A 419 -2.75 -19.13 16.88
C HIS A 419 -2.92 -17.59 16.83
N ARG A 420 -4.15 -17.07 16.98
CA ARG A 420 -4.47 -15.63 16.96
C ARG A 420 -3.88 -14.90 15.76
N MET A 421 -4.28 -15.31 14.54
CA MET A 421 -3.78 -14.77 13.27
C MET A 421 -4.77 -13.77 12.67
N PRO A 422 -4.79 -12.49 13.06
CA PRO A 422 -5.81 -11.52 12.64
C PRO A 422 -5.85 -11.32 11.13
N LEU A 423 -4.68 -11.35 10.44
CA LEU A 423 -4.58 -11.19 9.00
C LEU A 423 -5.19 -12.35 8.19
N LEU A 424 -5.34 -13.53 8.79
CA LEU A 424 -5.93 -14.71 8.16
C LEU A 424 -7.33 -14.99 8.70
N LEU A 425 -7.64 -14.54 9.92
CA LEU A 425 -8.89 -14.84 10.59
C LEU A 425 -10.10 -14.32 9.77
N PHE A 426 -10.05 -13.07 9.29
CA PHE A 426 -11.15 -12.56 8.45
C PHE A 426 -11.32 -13.37 7.15
N ARG A 427 -10.22 -13.86 6.53
CA ARG A 427 -10.29 -14.70 5.32
C ARG A 427 -10.91 -16.06 5.60
N THR A 428 -10.55 -16.69 6.72
CA THR A 428 -11.13 -17.98 7.11
C THR A 428 -12.60 -17.84 7.51
N LEU A 429 -12.96 -16.79 8.24
CA LEU A 429 -14.35 -16.47 8.58
C LEU A 429 -15.20 -16.25 7.33
N THR A 430 -14.69 -15.46 6.37
CA THR A 430 -15.38 -15.22 5.09
C THR A 430 -15.57 -16.51 4.30
N THR A 431 -14.52 -17.35 4.18
CA THR A 431 -14.61 -18.62 3.43
C THR A 431 -15.60 -19.60 4.09
N ASN A 432 -15.63 -19.67 5.44
CA ASN A 432 -16.62 -20.48 6.14
C ASN A 432 -18.04 -19.94 5.96
N ALA A 433 -18.22 -18.62 6.02
CA ALA A 433 -19.52 -17.98 5.79
C ALA A 433 -20.03 -18.23 4.36
N GLU A 434 -19.16 -18.09 3.34
CA GLU A 434 -19.50 -18.42 1.94
C GLU A 434 -19.91 -19.89 1.78
N LEU A 435 -19.30 -20.80 2.50
CA LEU A 435 -19.65 -22.22 2.50
C LEU A 435 -21.03 -22.46 3.12
N LEU A 436 -21.27 -21.91 4.32
CA LEU A 436 -22.55 -22.02 5.04
C LEU A 436 -23.70 -21.44 4.20
N GLU A 437 -23.45 -20.33 3.55
CA GLU A 437 -24.42 -19.73 2.63
C GLU A 437 -24.80 -20.66 1.47
N ARG A 438 -23.81 -21.35 0.87
CA ARG A 438 -24.08 -22.33 -0.21
C ARG A 438 -24.89 -23.53 0.23
N VAL A 439 -24.85 -23.88 1.50
CA VAL A 439 -25.67 -24.97 2.07
C VAL A 439 -26.94 -24.45 2.78
N SER A 440 -27.27 -23.15 2.55
CA SER A 440 -28.46 -22.47 3.09
C SER A 440 -28.50 -22.32 4.62
N GLU A 441 -27.36 -22.40 5.30
CA GLU A 441 -27.23 -22.08 6.73
C GLU A 441 -26.98 -20.59 6.94
N ILE A 442 -27.96 -19.75 6.53
CA ILE A 442 -27.81 -18.29 6.40
C ILE A 442 -27.54 -17.59 7.73
N ASP A 443 -28.21 -17.99 8.82
CA ASP A 443 -28.02 -17.36 10.14
C ASP A 443 -26.60 -17.52 10.67
N GLU A 444 -26.03 -18.71 10.52
CA GLU A 444 -24.64 -18.97 10.92
C GLU A 444 -23.64 -18.25 9.99
N ALA A 445 -23.92 -18.21 8.67
CA ALA A 445 -23.14 -17.43 7.72
C ALA A 445 -23.11 -15.94 8.10
N LYS A 446 -24.28 -15.36 8.44
CA LYS A 446 -24.41 -13.97 8.89
C LYS A 446 -23.57 -13.67 10.13
N LYS A 447 -23.53 -14.59 11.10
CA LYS A 447 -22.68 -14.45 12.31
C LYS A 447 -21.20 -14.40 11.96
N LEU A 448 -20.74 -15.31 11.10
CA LEU A 448 -19.33 -15.34 10.69
C LEU A 448 -18.94 -14.12 9.84
N TYR A 449 -19.83 -13.63 8.96
CA TYR A 449 -19.58 -12.38 8.25
C TYR A 449 -19.51 -11.17 9.18
N LYS A 450 -20.34 -11.08 10.23
CA LYS A 450 -20.28 -10.03 11.25
C LYS A 450 -18.95 -10.07 12.04
N GLU A 451 -18.48 -11.27 12.39
CA GLU A 451 -17.17 -11.47 13.01
C GLU A 451 -16.05 -11.04 12.05
N ALA A 452 -16.11 -11.43 10.76
CA ALA A 452 -15.14 -11.03 9.75
C ALA A 452 -15.09 -9.51 9.55
N ALA A 453 -16.25 -8.84 9.50
CA ALA A 453 -16.35 -7.39 9.40
C ALA A 453 -15.67 -6.70 10.61
N SER A 454 -15.87 -7.22 11.82
CA SER A 454 -15.25 -6.71 13.04
C SER A 454 -13.73 -6.86 13.02
N GLU A 455 -13.21 -7.97 12.52
CA GLU A 455 -11.75 -8.21 12.36
C GLU A 455 -11.13 -7.29 11.30
N ILE A 456 -11.84 -7.01 10.20
CA ILE A 456 -11.41 -6.04 9.18
C ILE A 456 -11.35 -4.63 9.78
N GLU A 457 -12.38 -4.20 10.50
CA GLU A 457 -12.43 -2.88 11.15
C GLU A 457 -11.32 -2.73 12.21
N LEU A 458 -11.09 -3.77 13.01
CA LEU A 458 -10.01 -3.79 14.01
C LEU A 458 -8.63 -3.70 13.35
N SER A 459 -8.36 -4.53 12.35
CA SER A 459 -7.08 -4.51 11.62
C SER A 459 -6.82 -3.16 10.95
N ARG A 460 -7.87 -2.55 10.38
CA ARG A 460 -7.81 -1.22 9.78
C ARG A 460 -7.52 -0.12 10.80
N SER A 461 -8.03 -0.25 12.03
CA SER A 461 -7.80 0.74 13.10
C SER A 461 -6.32 0.89 13.48
N TYR A 462 -5.48 -0.11 13.20
CA TYR A 462 -4.04 -0.06 13.41
C TYR A 462 -3.26 0.63 12.28
N LEU A 463 -3.92 1.01 11.18
CA LEU A 463 -3.30 1.76 10.10
C LEU A 463 -3.37 3.25 10.38
N GLU A 464 -2.23 3.93 10.33
CA GLU A 464 -2.15 5.39 10.56
C GLU A 464 -2.31 6.17 9.24
N ARG A 465 -1.81 5.64 8.13
CA ARG A 465 -1.84 6.28 6.82
C ARG A 465 -3.14 5.99 6.09
N ASP A 466 -3.79 7.03 5.56
CA ASP A 466 -5.09 6.92 4.89
C ASP A 466 -5.02 6.15 3.57
N ASP A 467 -3.94 6.33 2.79
CA ASP A 467 -3.72 5.56 1.56
C ASP A 467 -3.60 4.06 1.85
N LEU A 468 -2.95 3.68 2.96
CA LEU A 468 -2.87 2.30 3.40
C LEU A 468 -4.22 1.77 3.91
N LYS A 469 -5.03 2.60 4.57
CA LYS A 469 -6.39 2.22 4.99
C LYS A 469 -7.28 1.89 3.78
N VAL A 470 -7.18 2.71 2.73
CA VAL A 470 -7.92 2.51 1.49
C VAL A 470 -7.44 1.24 0.77
N ALA A 471 -6.14 1.11 0.55
CA ALA A 471 -5.56 -0.06 -0.10
C ALA A 471 -5.84 -1.36 0.68
N PHE A 472 -5.83 -1.30 2.02
CA PHE A 472 -6.15 -2.45 2.87
C PHE A 472 -7.58 -2.97 2.65
N LEU A 473 -8.55 -2.10 2.37
CA LEU A 473 -9.94 -2.49 2.14
C LEU A 473 -10.16 -3.15 0.77
N GLU A 474 -9.25 -3.00 -0.17
CA GLU A 474 -9.38 -3.60 -1.49
C GLU A 474 -9.57 -5.11 -1.40
N GLY A 475 -10.61 -5.62 -2.07
CA GLY A 475 -11.00 -7.03 -2.05
C GLY A 475 -11.67 -7.51 -0.75
N LYS A 476 -11.84 -6.66 0.28
CA LYS A 476 -12.49 -7.02 1.55
C LYS A 476 -13.94 -6.52 1.67
N HIS A 477 -14.36 -5.66 0.75
CA HIS A 477 -15.75 -5.16 0.66
C HIS A 477 -16.79 -6.27 0.49
N VAL A 478 -16.39 -7.43 -0.07
CA VAL A 478 -17.27 -8.61 -0.25
C VAL A 478 -17.98 -9.02 1.05
N VAL A 479 -17.33 -8.88 2.21
CA VAL A 479 -17.95 -9.18 3.52
C VAL A 479 -19.15 -8.27 3.79
N PHE A 480 -18.99 -6.96 3.55
CA PHE A 480 -20.05 -5.97 3.75
C PHE A 480 -21.17 -6.14 2.70
N GLU A 481 -20.82 -6.44 1.45
CA GLU A 481 -21.76 -6.74 0.38
C GLU A 481 -22.60 -7.98 0.70
N SER A 482 -21.99 -9.06 1.23
CA SER A 482 -22.69 -10.28 1.63
C SER A 482 -23.65 -10.01 2.78
N LEU A 483 -23.25 -9.23 3.80
CA LEU A 483 -24.13 -8.84 4.90
C LEU A 483 -25.30 -7.98 4.42
N ALA A 484 -25.04 -7.01 3.53
CA ALA A 484 -26.10 -6.20 2.95
C ALA A 484 -27.08 -7.05 2.11
N ARG A 485 -26.57 -7.98 1.31
CA ARG A 485 -27.39 -8.89 0.51
C ARG A 485 -28.26 -9.80 1.38
N ILE A 486 -27.70 -10.42 2.41
CA ILE A 486 -28.45 -11.28 3.34
C ILE A 486 -29.60 -10.48 4.00
N ALA A 487 -29.30 -9.27 4.48
CA ALA A 487 -30.32 -8.42 5.08
C ALA A 487 -31.42 -8.01 4.06
N LEU A 488 -31.06 -7.78 2.78
CA LEU A 488 -32.03 -7.48 1.73
C LEU A 488 -32.86 -8.71 1.33
N ASP A 489 -32.27 -9.90 1.32
CA ASP A 489 -33.02 -11.15 1.06
C ASP A 489 -33.99 -11.44 2.21
N GLU A 490 -33.61 -11.15 3.46
CA GLU A 490 -34.52 -11.20 4.62
C GLU A 490 -35.68 -10.18 4.48
N ALA A 491 -35.41 -8.96 4.00
CA ALA A 491 -36.42 -7.94 3.78
C ALA A 491 -37.46 -8.32 2.71
N GLU A 492 -37.05 -9.07 1.67
CA GLU A 492 -37.96 -9.59 0.64
C GLU A 492 -38.87 -10.73 1.16
N SER A 493 -38.42 -11.46 2.19
CA SER A 493 -39.07 -12.68 2.67
C SER A 493 -39.93 -12.50 3.94
N SER A 494 -39.88 -11.38 4.65
CA SER A 494 -40.49 -11.19 5.95
C SER A 494 -41.29 -9.89 6.10
N GLU A 495 -42.30 -9.89 7.02
CA GLU A 495 -43.05 -8.69 7.41
C GLU A 495 -42.21 -7.65 8.18
N ALA A 496 -41.03 -8.03 8.70
CA ALA A 496 -40.05 -7.17 9.40
C ALA A 496 -39.11 -6.42 8.44
N SER A 497 -39.58 -6.02 7.29
CA SER A 497 -38.79 -5.48 6.17
C SER A 497 -38.03 -4.16 6.51
N ALA A 498 -38.57 -3.32 7.42
CA ALA A 498 -37.97 -2.03 7.73
C ALA A 498 -36.63 -2.14 8.49
N ASP A 499 -36.55 -3.06 9.46
CA ASP A 499 -35.31 -3.28 10.24
C ASP A 499 -34.22 -3.89 9.37
N SER A 500 -34.58 -4.84 8.50
CA SER A 500 -33.68 -5.49 7.56
C SER A 500 -33.16 -4.52 6.49
N ILE A 501 -34.01 -3.59 5.99
CA ILE A 501 -33.60 -2.52 5.08
C ILE A 501 -32.61 -1.58 5.79
N THR A 502 -32.86 -1.23 7.05
CA THR A 502 -31.98 -0.39 7.87
C THR A 502 -30.64 -1.07 8.11
N GLU A 503 -30.64 -2.39 8.41
CA GLU A 503 -29.41 -3.17 8.56
C GLU A 503 -28.62 -3.20 7.25
N ALA A 504 -29.28 -3.47 6.12
CA ALA A 504 -28.64 -3.49 4.80
C ALA A 504 -28.02 -2.16 4.44
N PHE A 505 -28.74 -1.06 4.64
CA PHE A 505 -28.24 0.31 4.43
C PHE A 505 -26.99 0.57 5.28
N GLY A 506 -27.01 0.17 6.56
CA GLY A 506 -25.89 0.31 7.46
C GLY A 506 -24.64 -0.44 6.99
N TRP A 507 -24.79 -1.62 6.38
CA TRP A 507 -23.66 -2.37 5.80
C TRP A 507 -23.16 -1.73 4.51
N CYS A 508 -24.03 -1.20 3.66
CA CYS A 508 -23.65 -0.46 2.46
C CYS A 508 -22.82 0.79 2.82
N GLU A 509 -23.27 1.58 3.77
CA GLU A 509 -22.57 2.78 4.24
C GLU A 509 -21.20 2.44 4.91
N ARG A 510 -21.12 1.30 5.62
CA ARG A 510 -19.82 0.82 6.16
C ARG A 510 -18.81 0.44 5.08
N SER A 511 -19.28 0.08 3.90
CA SER A 511 -18.43 -0.22 2.75
C SER A 511 -17.96 1.04 2.02
N LYS A 512 -18.66 2.19 2.14
CA LYS A 512 -18.45 3.42 1.37
C LYS A 512 -17.60 4.45 2.10
N ALA A 513 -16.72 5.12 1.38
CA ALA A 513 -16.03 6.36 1.77
C ALA A 513 -15.51 6.41 3.23
N ARG A 514 -15.17 5.24 3.78
CA ARG A 514 -14.81 5.09 5.20
C ARG A 514 -13.60 5.92 5.60
N GLY A 515 -12.60 6.01 4.73
CA GLY A 515 -11.40 6.83 4.98
C GLY A 515 -11.71 8.33 5.00
N LEU A 516 -12.67 8.80 4.19
CA LEU A 516 -13.11 10.19 4.25
C LEU A 516 -13.89 10.49 5.52
N ILE A 517 -14.75 9.58 5.96
CA ILE A 517 -15.50 9.71 7.21
C ILE A 517 -14.56 9.79 8.41
N ASP A 518 -13.54 8.94 8.47
CA ASP A 518 -12.52 8.94 9.53
C ASP A 518 -11.77 10.29 9.58
N LEU A 519 -11.46 10.87 8.42
CA LEU A 519 -10.81 12.19 8.34
C LEU A 519 -11.73 13.32 8.83
N LEU A 520 -12.99 13.34 8.43
CA LEU A 520 -13.95 14.41 8.76
C LEU A 520 -14.27 14.46 10.25
N SER A 521 -14.12 13.36 10.98
CA SER A 521 -14.38 13.31 12.43
C SER A 521 -13.37 14.07 13.32
N GLY A 522 -12.47 14.82 12.73
CA GLY A 522 -11.83 15.94 13.42
C GLY A 522 -10.43 15.68 14.00
N GLN A 523 -9.70 14.70 13.51
CA GLN A 523 -8.47 14.27 14.19
C GLN A 523 -7.13 14.60 13.51
N VAL A 524 -7.13 15.05 12.26
CA VAL A 524 -5.89 15.25 11.49
C VAL A 524 -5.32 16.67 11.59
N SER A 525 -6.01 17.63 12.18
CA SER A 525 -5.52 19.03 12.28
C SER A 525 -4.21 19.21 13.07
N LYS A 526 -3.74 18.16 13.78
CA LYS A 526 -2.50 18.21 14.58
C LYS A 526 -1.24 17.75 13.81
N ILE A 527 -1.37 16.96 12.76
CA ILE A 527 -0.21 16.36 12.04
C ILE A 527 0.67 17.42 11.37
N THR A 528 0.07 18.50 10.87
CA THR A 528 0.80 19.51 10.11
C THR A 528 1.48 20.59 10.98
N ALA A 529 1.14 20.70 12.26
CA ALA A 529 1.71 21.69 13.14
C ALA A 529 3.17 21.38 13.55
N HIS A 530 3.58 20.11 13.52
CA HIS A 530 4.90 19.64 13.98
C HIS A 530 5.79 19.07 12.84
N ALA A 531 5.32 19.04 11.60
CA ALA A 531 6.09 18.50 10.47
C ALA A 531 7.27 19.42 10.09
N ASP A 532 8.42 18.81 9.79
CA ASP A 532 9.62 19.52 9.32
C ASP A 532 9.33 20.31 8.03
N LYS A 533 9.45 21.63 8.11
CA LYS A 533 9.23 22.56 7.01
C LYS A 533 10.10 22.25 5.77
N SER A 534 11.27 21.65 5.97
CA SER A 534 12.18 21.28 4.88
C SER A 534 11.63 20.10 4.05
N LEU A 535 11.06 19.10 4.72
CA LEU A 535 10.41 17.96 4.08
C LEU A 535 9.14 18.37 3.33
N LEU A 536 8.31 19.22 3.92
CA LEU A 536 7.14 19.79 3.24
C LEU A 536 7.50 20.57 1.98
N ASN A 537 8.61 21.34 2.01
CA ASN A 537 9.10 22.07 0.84
C ASN A 537 9.64 21.10 -0.24
N ARG A 538 10.24 19.98 0.14
CA ARG A 538 10.72 18.94 -0.80
C ARG A 538 9.56 18.23 -1.48
N VAL A 539 8.54 17.80 -0.73
CA VAL A 539 7.28 17.23 -1.26
C VAL A 539 6.66 18.16 -2.30
N ARG A 540 6.56 19.45 -1.97
CA ARG A 540 6.01 20.47 -2.86
C ARG A 540 6.78 20.56 -4.19
N ARG A 541 8.12 20.61 -4.15
CA ARG A 541 8.95 20.66 -5.37
C ARG A 541 8.75 19.44 -6.25
N LEU A 542 8.72 18.24 -5.65
CA LEU A 542 8.51 17.00 -6.40
C LEU A 542 7.12 16.96 -7.05
N HIS A 543 6.06 17.41 -6.37
CA HIS A 543 4.73 17.56 -6.96
C HIS A 543 4.74 18.57 -8.14
N GLU A 544 5.42 19.70 -7.99
CA GLU A 544 5.52 20.70 -9.06
C GLU A 544 6.22 20.15 -10.29
N GLU A 545 7.31 19.42 -10.11
CA GLU A 545 8.08 18.81 -11.20
C GLU A 545 7.28 17.71 -11.91
N LEU A 546 6.61 16.84 -11.17
CA LEU A 546 5.78 15.76 -11.71
C LEU A 546 4.56 16.31 -12.46
N ASN A 547 3.84 17.27 -11.88
CA ASN A 547 2.67 17.88 -12.53
C ASN A 547 3.05 18.67 -13.79
N SER A 548 4.17 19.39 -13.77
CA SER A 548 4.65 20.13 -14.96
C SER A 548 5.01 19.19 -16.11
N ARG A 549 5.60 18.03 -15.83
CA ARG A 549 5.93 17.00 -16.83
C ARG A 549 4.70 16.29 -17.37
N HIS A 550 3.76 15.96 -16.50
CA HIS A 550 2.49 15.33 -16.89
C HIS A 550 1.70 16.22 -17.86
N ILE A 551 1.66 17.53 -17.61
CA ILE A 551 1.01 18.50 -18.53
C ILE A 551 1.75 18.55 -19.86
N ARG A 552 3.09 18.54 -19.88
CA ARG A 552 3.86 18.54 -21.13
C ARG A 552 3.62 17.24 -21.91
N ALA A 553 3.67 16.09 -21.27
CA ALA A 553 3.39 14.80 -21.88
C ALA A 553 1.97 14.73 -22.45
N THR A 554 0.96 15.27 -21.75
CA THR A 554 -0.43 15.31 -22.21
C THR A 554 -0.60 16.26 -23.39
N ALA A 555 0.14 17.37 -23.43
CA ALA A 555 0.15 18.31 -24.56
C ALA A 555 0.88 17.72 -25.79
N GLU A 556 1.97 16.97 -25.56
CA GLU A 556 2.77 16.32 -26.62
C GLU A 556 2.07 15.06 -27.17
N THR A 557 1.34 14.30 -26.36
CA THR A 557 0.56 13.13 -26.79
C THR A 557 -0.62 13.53 -27.68
N ARG A 558 -1.12 14.75 -27.56
CA ARG A 558 -2.11 15.33 -28.51
C ARG A 558 -1.53 15.67 -29.87
N LEU A 559 -0.22 15.76 -29.98
CA LEU A 559 0.46 16.18 -31.24
C LEU A 559 1.22 15.03 -31.93
N LEU A 560 1.60 13.98 -31.23
CA LEU A 560 2.36 12.84 -31.78
C LEU A 560 2.08 11.57 -30.95
N ASN A 561 1.81 10.48 -31.61
CA ASN A 561 1.74 9.13 -31.02
C ASN A 561 3.09 8.74 -30.36
N ALA A 562 3.42 9.26 -29.21
CA ALA A 562 4.71 9.09 -28.55
C ALA A 562 4.60 8.42 -27.18
N ALA A 563 5.59 7.58 -26.94
CA ALA A 563 5.77 6.60 -25.88
C ALA A 563 5.53 7.08 -24.42
N ALA A 564 5.31 6.10 -23.54
CA ALA A 564 5.11 6.20 -22.10
C ALA A 564 6.13 7.07 -21.33
N PRO A 565 5.79 7.62 -20.14
CA PRO A 565 6.67 8.46 -19.34
C PRO A 565 7.95 7.70 -18.92
N GLY A 566 9.11 8.36 -19.08
CA GLY A 566 10.40 7.72 -18.88
C GLY A 566 10.81 7.57 -17.41
N ALA A 567 11.79 6.73 -17.16
CA ALA A 567 12.39 6.33 -15.88
C ALA A 567 12.67 7.46 -14.84
N ASP A 568 12.74 8.72 -15.25
CA ASP A 568 12.95 9.87 -14.38
C ASP A 568 11.65 10.35 -13.68
N VAL A 569 10.48 10.02 -14.21
CA VAL A 569 9.18 10.27 -13.55
C VAL A 569 9.03 9.29 -12.39
N ASP A 570 9.32 8.02 -12.63
CA ASP A 570 9.27 6.96 -11.61
C ASP A 570 10.21 7.24 -10.44
N LEU A 571 11.42 7.75 -10.70
CA LEU A 571 12.38 8.12 -9.64
C LEU A 571 11.85 9.25 -8.74
N LYS A 572 11.16 10.24 -9.31
CA LYS A 572 10.60 11.37 -8.55
C LYS A 572 9.32 11.01 -7.79
N GLU A 573 8.50 10.15 -8.35
CA GLU A 573 7.34 9.59 -7.65
C GLU A 573 7.78 8.74 -6.46
N ASN A 574 8.85 7.99 -6.63
CA ASN A 574 9.46 7.20 -5.58
C ASN A 574 10.06 8.05 -4.45
N GLU A 575 10.69 9.16 -4.79
CA GLU A 575 11.19 10.12 -3.79
C GLU A 575 10.02 10.78 -3.04
N LEU A 576 8.95 11.13 -3.74
CA LEU A 576 7.73 11.69 -3.16
C LEU A 576 7.07 10.71 -2.17
N SER A 577 6.85 9.46 -2.57
CA SER A 577 6.31 8.41 -1.70
C SER A 577 7.14 8.20 -0.43
N LYS A 578 8.48 8.23 -0.55
CA LYS A 578 9.39 8.10 0.59
C LYS A 578 9.25 9.24 1.60
N ILE A 579 9.12 10.48 1.09
CA ILE A 579 9.03 11.66 1.96
C ILE A 579 7.65 11.70 2.62
N LEU A 580 6.58 11.32 1.91
CA LEU A 580 5.23 11.25 2.46
C LEU A 580 5.12 10.19 3.57
N GLY A 581 5.78 9.04 3.42
CA GLY A 581 5.92 8.06 4.49
C GLY A 581 6.60 8.63 5.74
N GLY A 582 7.64 9.46 5.58
CA GLY A 582 8.36 10.07 6.70
C GLY A 582 7.63 11.22 7.41
N LEU A 583 6.67 11.87 6.76
CA LEU A 583 5.84 12.92 7.38
C LEU A 583 4.76 12.37 8.32
N SER A 584 4.30 11.14 8.07
CA SER A 584 3.35 10.41 8.93
C SER A 584 3.96 10.02 10.30
N ASP A 585 5.29 9.99 10.39
CA ASP A 585 6.01 9.46 11.56
C ASP A 585 6.13 10.43 12.76
N ALA A 586 5.55 11.63 12.69
CA ALA A 586 5.86 12.70 13.63
C ALA A 586 4.94 12.83 14.85
N ASP A 587 3.80 12.08 14.95
CA ASP A 587 2.84 12.25 16.07
C ASP A 587 2.22 10.93 16.58
N PRO A 588 2.58 10.47 17.81
CA PRO A 588 2.11 9.20 18.39
C PRO A 588 0.71 9.26 19.07
N GLU A 589 0.15 10.43 19.32
CA GLU A 589 -1.15 10.56 20.03
C GLU A 589 -2.38 10.19 19.17
N TYR A 590 -2.16 9.94 17.90
CA TYR A 590 -3.18 9.64 16.88
C TYR A 590 -3.95 8.33 17.11
N VAL A 591 -3.41 7.39 17.86
CA VAL A 591 -3.92 6.01 17.93
C VAL A 591 -5.19 5.85 18.79
N SER A 592 -5.50 6.81 19.68
CA SER A 592 -6.52 6.58 20.72
C SER A 592 -7.97 6.91 20.34
N LEU A 593 -8.27 7.49 19.18
CA LEU A 593 -9.53 8.17 18.91
C LEU A 593 -10.38 7.65 17.72
N GLN A 594 -10.14 6.44 17.25
CA GLN A 594 -10.75 5.91 16.01
C GLN A 594 -12.07 5.12 16.21
N LYS A 595 -13.07 5.71 16.86
CA LYS A 595 -14.45 5.20 16.79
C LYS A 595 -15.37 6.24 16.17
N VAL A 596 -15.32 6.38 14.84
CA VAL A 596 -16.37 7.11 14.13
C VAL A 596 -17.46 6.15 13.72
N SER A 597 -18.65 6.33 14.24
CA SER A 597 -19.81 5.58 13.81
C SER A 597 -20.30 6.12 12.46
N VAL A 598 -20.60 5.21 11.53
CA VAL A 598 -21.38 5.51 10.33
C VAL A 598 -22.73 6.11 10.76
N ALA A 599 -23.21 7.09 10.02
CA ALA A 599 -24.51 7.71 10.32
C ALA A 599 -25.64 6.68 10.26
N SER A 600 -26.52 6.67 11.26
CA SER A 600 -27.71 5.83 11.19
C SER A 600 -28.72 6.40 10.18
N LEU A 601 -29.56 5.54 9.62
CA LEU A 601 -30.60 5.94 8.67
C LEU A 601 -31.49 7.04 9.25
N GLU A 602 -31.87 6.92 10.55
CA GLU A 602 -32.71 7.92 11.22
C GLU A 602 -32.03 9.29 11.28
N LYS A 603 -30.74 9.36 11.56
CA LYS A 603 -30.00 10.62 11.56
C LYS A 603 -29.92 11.25 10.17
N ILE A 604 -29.73 10.43 9.14
CA ILE A 604 -29.74 10.88 7.74
C ILE A 604 -31.12 11.46 7.42
N GLN A 605 -32.21 10.74 7.70
CA GLN A 605 -33.57 11.20 7.45
C GLN A 605 -33.88 12.53 8.18
N GLN A 606 -33.47 12.66 9.45
CA GLN A 606 -33.64 13.90 10.23
C GLN A 606 -32.84 15.09 9.65
N SER A 607 -31.71 14.81 9.00
CA SER A 607 -30.85 15.84 8.39
C SER A 607 -31.33 16.28 7.01
N LEU A 608 -32.14 15.48 6.33
CA LEU A 608 -32.62 15.78 4.99
C LEU A 608 -33.67 16.90 5.01
N PRO A 609 -33.56 17.91 4.09
CA PRO A 609 -34.62 18.88 3.88
C PRO A 609 -35.95 18.20 3.45
N LYS A 610 -37.08 18.75 3.85
CA LYS A 610 -38.41 18.13 3.62
C LYS A 610 -38.75 17.86 2.16
N ASP A 611 -38.26 18.66 1.21
CA ASP A 611 -38.48 18.51 -0.23
C ASP A 611 -37.28 17.91 -0.95
N THR A 612 -36.67 16.91 -0.31
CA THR A 612 -35.45 16.28 -0.83
C THR A 612 -35.53 14.77 -0.74
N THR A 613 -35.21 14.07 -1.84
CA THR A 613 -35.01 12.63 -1.88
C THR A 613 -33.53 12.31 -2.06
N LEU A 614 -32.97 11.49 -1.20
CA LEU A 614 -31.67 10.88 -1.33
C LEU A 614 -31.80 9.57 -2.09
N VAL A 615 -31.08 9.43 -3.18
CA VAL A 615 -30.99 8.17 -3.95
C VAL A 615 -29.59 7.63 -3.82
N GLU A 616 -29.44 6.58 -3.03
CA GLU A 616 -28.17 5.93 -2.80
C GLU A 616 -28.05 4.64 -3.59
N TYR A 617 -27.19 4.65 -4.60
CA TYR A 617 -26.88 3.47 -5.38
C TYR A 617 -25.85 2.60 -4.69
N PHE A 618 -25.99 1.28 -4.86
CA PHE A 618 -25.01 0.30 -4.42
C PHE A 618 -24.93 -0.87 -5.40
N SER A 619 -23.76 -1.50 -5.51
CA SER A 619 -23.58 -2.70 -6.33
C SER A 619 -23.25 -3.87 -5.42
N ILE A 620 -24.04 -4.95 -5.54
CA ILE A 620 -23.82 -6.21 -4.82
C ILE A 620 -23.58 -7.29 -5.87
N GLY A 621 -22.36 -7.84 -5.91
CA GLY A 621 -21.99 -8.83 -6.92
C GLY A 621 -22.17 -8.29 -8.34
N GLN A 622 -23.19 -8.76 -9.04
CA GLN A 622 -23.48 -8.34 -10.43
C GLN A 622 -24.73 -7.45 -10.56
N GLU A 623 -25.43 -7.16 -9.47
CA GLU A 623 -26.63 -6.33 -9.53
C GLU A 623 -26.37 -4.91 -8.99
N VAL A 624 -27.04 -3.94 -9.60
CA VAL A 624 -27.13 -2.57 -9.08
C VAL A 624 -28.48 -2.40 -8.41
N LEU A 625 -28.49 -1.80 -7.23
CA LEU A 625 -29.69 -1.44 -6.48
C LEU A 625 -29.67 0.03 -6.08
N ALA A 626 -30.81 0.56 -5.65
CA ALA A 626 -30.91 1.90 -5.09
C ALA A 626 -31.77 1.91 -3.84
N PHE A 627 -31.28 2.56 -2.78
CA PHE A 627 -32.07 3.03 -1.67
C PHE A 627 -32.64 4.39 -2.03
N VAL A 628 -33.96 4.56 -1.86
CA VAL A 628 -34.66 5.83 -2.03
C VAL A 628 -35.15 6.27 -0.67
N ILE A 629 -34.60 7.37 -0.18
CA ILE A 629 -34.74 7.84 1.21
C ILE A 629 -35.26 9.28 1.18
N ASP A 630 -36.33 9.54 1.86
CA ASP A 630 -36.80 10.89 2.20
C ASP A 630 -36.87 11.07 3.73
N SER A 631 -37.33 12.22 4.18
CA SER A 631 -37.44 12.54 5.63
C SER A 631 -38.40 11.62 6.39
N GLN A 632 -39.24 10.79 5.73
CA GLN A 632 -40.29 9.97 6.33
C GLN A 632 -40.13 8.48 6.01
N GLN A 633 -39.63 8.16 4.83
CA GLN A 633 -39.68 6.79 4.31
C GLN A 633 -38.32 6.38 3.74
N VAL A 634 -38.07 5.08 3.78
CA VAL A 634 -36.99 4.41 3.08
C VAL A 634 -37.57 3.26 2.28
N SER A 635 -37.13 3.12 1.06
CA SER A 635 -37.39 1.96 0.22
C SER A 635 -36.14 1.52 -0.49
N VAL A 636 -36.10 0.28 -0.94
CA VAL A 636 -35.03 -0.26 -1.75
C VAL A 636 -35.57 -0.88 -3.02
N VAL A 637 -34.95 -0.55 -4.14
CA VAL A 637 -35.27 -1.18 -5.44
C VAL A 637 -34.05 -1.96 -5.88
N ARG A 638 -34.17 -3.27 -5.91
CA ARG A 638 -33.13 -4.21 -6.30
C ARG A 638 -33.12 -4.48 -7.79
N ARG A 639 -32.01 -5.01 -8.27
CA ARG A 639 -31.87 -5.54 -9.65
C ARG A 639 -32.23 -4.51 -10.72
N LEU A 640 -31.80 -3.25 -10.54
CA LEU A 640 -32.02 -2.19 -11.51
C LEU A 640 -31.44 -2.58 -12.88
N CYS A 641 -30.18 -3.01 -12.87
CA CYS A 641 -29.49 -3.56 -14.04
C CYS A 641 -28.24 -4.35 -13.61
N PRO A 642 -27.69 -5.20 -14.48
CA PRO A 642 -26.36 -5.81 -14.25
C PRO A 642 -25.23 -4.76 -14.22
N SER A 643 -24.28 -4.89 -13.31
CA SER A 643 -23.13 -3.96 -13.18
C SER A 643 -22.34 -3.84 -14.50
N LYS A 644 -22.13 -4.93 -15.22
CA LYS A 644 -21.48 -4.94 -16.55
C LYS A 644 -22.18 -4.04 -17.58
N ARG A 645 -23.51 -3.88 -17.46
CA ARG A 645 -24.24 -2.99 -18.35
C ARG A 645 -23.90 -1.53 -18.07
N VAL A 646 -23.69 -1.17 -16.80
CA VAL A 646 -23.26 0.18 -16.41
C VAL A 646 -21.88 0.47 -16.99
N ASP A 647 -20.92 -0.47 -16.86
CA ASP A 647 -19.58 -0.30 -17.39
C ASP A 647 -19.60 -0.06 -18.90
N HIS A 648 -20.37 -0.86 -19.63
CA HIS A 648 -20.53 -0.69 -21.08
C HIS A 648 -21.18 0.66 -21.45
N LEU A 649 -22.24 1.08 -20.73
CA LEU A 649 -22.90 2.36 -21.00
C LEU A 649 -21.97 3.54 -20.68
N LEU A 650 -21.15 3.43 -19.65
CA LEU A 650 -20.13 4.43 -19.32
C LEU A 650 -19.05 4.54 -20.41
N GLU A 651 -18.57 3.41 -20.94
CA GLU A 651 -17.63 3.40 -22.07
C GLU A 651 -18.24 4.07 -23.31
N CYS A 652 -19.50 3.75 -23.64
CA CYS A 652 -20.21 4.39 -24.73
C CYS A 652 -20.35 5.91 -24.51
N LEU A 653 -20.70 6.35 -23.30
CA LEU A 653 -20.79 7.77 -22.95
C LEU A 653 -19.44 8.48 -23.11
N ARG A 654 -18.35 7.90 -22.59
CA ARG A 654 -17.00 8.43 -22.75
C ARG A 654 -16.61 8.59 -24.22
N PHE A 655 -16.88 7.59 -25.02
CA PHE A 655 -16.65 7.64 -26.46
C PHE A 655 -17.39 8.81 -27.13
N GLN A 656 -18.64 9.10 -26.73
CA GLN A 656 -19.35 10.27 -27.26
C GLN A 656 -18.75 11.60 -26.81
N LEU A 657 -18.31 11.70 -25.54
CA LEU A 657 -17.68 12.91 -25.01
C LEU A 657 -16.31 13.17 -25.66
N ASP A 658 -15.52 12.13 -25.91
CA ASP A 658 -14.19 12.27 -26.52
C ASP A 658 -14.25 12.81 -27.97
N ARG A 659 -15.35 12.59 -28.67
CA ARG A 659 -15.56 13.17 -29.99
C ARG A 659 -15.58 14.71 -29.99
N PHE A 660 -15.95 15.34 -28.88
CA PHE A 660 -15.92 16.80 -28.74
C PHE A 660 -14.51 17.36 -28.55
N GLN A 661 -13.50 16.52 -28.41
CA GLN A 661 -12.09 16.90 -28.43
C GLN A 661 -11.50 16.95 -29.85
N LEU A 662 -12.29 16.54 -30.87
CA LEU A 662 -11.93 16.64 -32.28
C LEU A 662 -12.07 18.08 -32.74
N SER A 663 -11.73 18.32 -34.04
CA SER A 663 -11.73 19.70 -34.57
C SER A 663 -13.14 20.34 -34.56
N PRO A 664 -13.23 21.67 -34.37
CA PRO A 664 -14.51 22.39 -34.41
C PRO A 664 -15.30 22.17 -35.71
N GLU A 665 -14.61 22.01 -36.86
CA GLU A 665 -15.22 21.70 -38.15
C GLU A 665 -15.91 20.32 -38.14
N TYR A 666 -15.28 19.34 -37.51
CA TYR A 666 -15.89 18.01 -37.36
C TYR A 666 -17.17 18.09 -36.52
N ILE A 667 -17.12 18.77 -35.39
CA ILE A 667 -18.27 18.95 -34.49
C ILE A 667 -19.41 19.61 -35.21
N LYS A 668 -19.14 20.75 -35.87
CA LYS A 668 -20.16 21.49 -36.60
C LYS A 668 -20.78 20.68 -37.76
N ARG A 669 -19.96 19.89 -38.46
CA ARG A 669 -20.43 19.03 -39.58
C ARG A 669 -21.33 17.87 -39.11
N HIS A 670 -21.11 17.38 -37.92
CA HIS A 670 -21.79 16.19 -37.40
C HIS A 670 -22.69 16.47 -36.18
N GLU A 671 -22.99 17.72 -35.90
CA GLU A 671 -23.68 18.19 -34.69
C GLU A 671 -24.99 17.42 -34.43
N GLN A 672 -25.82 17.24 -35.45
CA GLN A 672 -27.11 16.53 -35.30
C GLN A 672 -26.92 15.05 -34.95
N VAL A 673 -25.96 14.37 -35.59
CA VAL A 673 -25.68 12.95 -35.32
C VAL A 673 -25.08 12.77 -33.91
N LEU A 674 -24.19 13.67 -33.51
CA LEU A 674 -23.60 13.70 -32.18
C LEU A 674 -24.68 13.91 -31.11
N SER A 675 -25.60 14.84 -31.34
CA SER A 675 -26.69 15.14 -30.41
C SER A 675 -27.63 13.94 -30.23
N VAL A 676 -28.09 13.32 -31.31
CA VAL A 676 -28.98 12.16 -31.28
C VAL A 676 -28.29 10.97 -30.61
N SER A 677 -27.00 10.71 -30.93
CA SER A 677 -26.23 9.63 -30.30
C SER A 677 -26.05 9.85 -28.80
N MET A 678 -25.78 11.08 -28.37
CA MET A 678 -25.67 11.43 -26.94
C MET A 678 -27.00 11.24 -26.23
N GLN A 679 -28.09 11.74 -26.79
CA GLN A 679 -29.43 11.59 -26.20
C GLN A 679 -29.80 10.10 -26.05
N GLN A 680 -29.48 9.26 -27.03
CA GLN A 680 -29.73 7.83 -26.94
C GLN A 680 -28.96 7.18 -25.79
N GLN A 681 -27.67 7.53 -25.61
CA GLN A 681 -26.87 7.01 -24.49
C GLN A 681 -27.44 7.46 -23.13
N LEU A 682 -27.87 8.73 -23.03
CA LEU A 682 -28.47 9.28 -21.83
C LEU A 682 -29.85 8.67 -21.54
N LEU A 683 -30.61 8.29 -22.57
CA LEU A 683 -31.88 7.54 -22.44
C LEU A 683 -31.62 6.12 -21.95
N ASP A 684 -30.63 5.44 -22.46
CA ASP A 684 -30.31 4.08 -22.06
C ASP A 684 -29.82 4.03 -20.59
N LEU A 685 -29.05 5.03 -20.13
CA LEU A 685 -28.67 5.23 -18.73
C LEU A 685 -29.89 5.52 -17.85
N TYR A 686 -30.80 6.41 -18.31
CA TYR A 686 -32.03 6.69 -17.60
C TYR A 686 -32.87 5.43 -17.39
N ARG A 687 -33.09 4.66 -18.48
CA ARG A 687 -33.87 3.40 -18.42
C ARG A 687 -33.28 2.37 -17.47
N ALA A 688 -31.95 2.32 -17.40
CA ALA A 688 -31.25 1.36 -16.55
C ALA A 688 -31.27 1.75 -15.07
N LEU A 689 -31.15 3.04 -14.74
CA LEU A 689 -30.83 3.48 -13.39
C LEU A 689 -31.96 4.30 -12.72
N VAL A 690 -32.78 5.04 -13.48
CA VAL A 690 -33.73 5.97 -12.92
C VAL A 690 -35.19 5.53 -13.19
N ALA A 691 -35.50 5.02 -14.38
CA ALA A 691 -36.85 4.63 -14.73
C ALA A 691 -37.50 3.66 -13.71
N PRO A 692 -36.77 2.65 -13.17
CA PRO A 692 -37.34 1.72 -12.18
C PRO A 692 -37.75 2.38 -10.85
N ILE A 693 -37.07 3.46 -10.46
CA ILE A 693 -37.32 4.18 -9.19
C ILE A 693 -38.15 5.46 -9.40
N ARG A 694 -38.45 5.83 -10.65
CA ARG A 694 -39.08 7.11 -11.00
C ARG A 694 -40.36 7.42 -10.23
N HIS A 695 -41.19 6.40 -9.95
CA HIS A 695 -42.44 6.52 -9.23
C HIS A 695 -42.28 6.90 -7.76
N GLN A 696 -41.11 6.77 -7.19
CA GLN A 696 -40.74 7.12 -5.80
C GLN A 696 -40.13 8.51 -5.70
N LEU A 697 -39.75 9.14 -6.81
CA LEU A 697 -39.11 10.46 -6.84
C LEU A 697 -40.16 11.56 -6.90
N ASN A 698 -40.70 11.94 -5.72
CA ASN A 698 -41.81 12.87 -5.60
C ASN A 698 -41.45 14.28 -5.08
N THR A 699 -40.16 14.53 -4.89
CA THR A 699 -39.60 15.80 -4.39
C THR A 699 -38.98 16.61 -5.51
N ALA A 700 -38.77 17.92 -5.29
CA ALA A 700 -38.13 18.79 -6.26
C ALA A 700 -36.58 18.66 -6.27
N HIS A 701 -36.00 18.15 -5.19
CA HIS A 701 -34.55 18.02 -5.04
C HIS A 701 -34.14 16.55 -4.93
N LEU A 702 -33.10 16.17 -5.68
CA LEU A 702 -32.49 14.85 -5.60
C LEU A 702 -31.05 14.99 -5.15
N ILE A 703 -30.65 14.16 -4.19
CA ILE A 703 -29.27 13.97 -3.82
C ILE A 703 -28.87 12.56 -4.26
N ILE A 704 -27.93 12.48 -5.17
CA ILE A 704 -27.43 11.21 -5.70
C ILE A 704 -26.17 10.81 -4.94
N VAL A 705 -26.16 9.62 -4.39
CA VAL A 705 -24.99 8.96 -3.82
C VAL A 705 -24.61 7.78 -4.72
N PRO A 706 -23.68 7.96 -5.64
CA PRO A 706 -23.26 6.90 -6.57
C PRO A 706 -22.48 5.79 -5.85
N HIS A 707 -22.18 4.70 -6.57
CA HIS A 707 -21.25 3.65 -6.14
C HIS A 707 -20.41 3.18 -7.34
N GLY A 708 -19.10 2.98 -7.13
CA GLY A 708 -18.21 2.45 -8.15
C GLY A 708 -18.19 3.29 -9.42
N ALA A 709 -18.43 2.66 -10.57
CA ALA A 709 -18.45 3.34 -11.87
C ALA A 709 -19.50 4.44 -12.00
N LEU A 710 -20.56 4.41 -11.18
CA LEU A 710 -21.64 5.41 -11.21
C LEU A 710 -21.17 6.82 -10.81
N HIS A 711 -20.03 6.97 -10.12
CA HIS A 711 -19.45 8.26 -9.79
C HIS A 711 -19.04 9.09 -11.03
N TYR A 712 -18.90 8.44 -12.18
CA TYR A 712 -18.52 9.10 -13.42
C TYR A 712 -19.74 9.49 -14.29
N LEU A 713 -20.95 9.25 -13.83
CA LEU A 713 -22.18 9.48 -14.61
C LEU A 713 -22.84 10.82 -14.27
N PRO A 714 -23.21 11.61 -15.29
CA PRO A 714 -23.94 12.86 -15.11
C PRO A 714 -25.44 12.59 -14.97
N PHE A 715 -25.92 12.13 -13.80
CA PHE A 715 -27.34 11.82 -13.61
C PHE A 715 -28.26 12.97 -13.98
N HIS A 716 -27.87 14.21 -13.71
CA HIS A 716 -28.65 15.40 -14.06
C HIS A 716 -28.88 15.59 -15.58
N ALA A 717 -28.03 14.96 -16.41
CA ALA A 717 -28.17 15.00 -17.87
C ALA A 717 -28.92 13.77 -18.43
N PHE A 718 -29.37 12.82 -17.61
CA PHE A 718 -30.13 11.68 -18.13
C PHE A 718 -31.41 12.13 -18.81
N PHE A 719 -31.75 11.50 -19.94
CA PHE A 719 -32.85 11.85 -20.81
C PHE A 719 -33.98 10.80 -20.71
N ASP A 720 -35.20 11.19 -20.42
CA ASP A 720 -36.30 10.26 -20.25
C ASP A 720 -37.06 9.90 -21.56
N GLY A 721 -36.63 10.50 -22.67
CA GLY A 721 -37.28 10.44 -24.00
C GLY A 721 -38.04 11.71 -24.36
N ARG A 722 -38.24 12.65 -23.40
CA ARG A 722 -38.92 13.92 -23.57
C ARG A 722 -38.10 15.10 -23.03
N GLN A 723 -37.59 14.95 -21.84
CA GLN A 723 -36.81 15.97 -21.11
C GLN A 723 -35.62 15.37 -20.38
N TYR A 724 -34.68 16.20 -20.01
CA TYR A 724 -33.55 15.82 -19.14
C TYR A 724 -33.99 15.84 -17.68
N LEU A 725 -33.33 15.04 -16.82
CA LEU A 725 -33.66 15.01 -15.39
C LEU A 725 -33.53 16.41 -14.75
N THR A 726 -32.53 17.20 -15.18
CA THR A 726 -32.38 18.60 -14.70
C THR A 726 -33.57 19.49 -15.01
N ASP A 727 -34.45 19.13 -15.95
CA ASP A 727 -35.68 19.91 -16.23
C ASP A 727 -36.76 19.72 -15.13
N ALA A 728 -36.72 18.54 -14.46
CA ALA A 728 -37.68 18.20 -13.42
C ALA A 728 -37.12 18.35 -11.99
N TYR A 729 -35.80 18.19 -11.83
CA TYR A 729 -35.14 18.09 -10.50
C TYR A 729 -33.92 18.99 -10.38
N ALA A 730 -33.75 19.62 -9.22
CA ALA A 730 -32.48 20.15 -8.79
C ALA A 730 -31.63 19.02 -8.22
N ILE A 731 -30.47 18.74 -8.81
CA ILE A 731 -29.66 17.55 -8.48
C ILE A 731 -28.33 17.95 -7.88
N SER A 732 -27.99 17.34 -6.75
CA SER A 732 -26.68 17.37 -6.11
C SER A 732 -26.15 15.96 -5.86
N TYR A 733 -24.89 15.86 -5.48
CA TYR A 733 -24.19 14.59 -5.29
C TYR A 733 -23.54 14.53 -3.92
N ALA A 734 -23.30 13.32 -3.41
CA ALA A 734 -22.49 13.12 -2.22
C ALA A 734 -21.65 11.83 -2.34
N PRO A 735 -20.47 11.78 -1.69
CA PRO A 735 -19.63 10.57 -1.67
C PRO A 735 -20.30 9.39 -0.96
N SER A 736 -20.99 9.64 0.15
CA SER A 736 -21.82 8.71 0.90
C SER A 736 -22.86 9.51 1.69
N ALA A 737 -23.91 8.83 2.19
CA ALA A 737 -24.92 9.50 3.02
C ALA A 737 -24.33 10.01 4.34
N SER A 738 -23.37 9.30 4.93
CA SER A 738 -22.66 9.75 6.14
C SER A 738 -21.82 11.02 5.91
N VAL A 739 -21.13 11.14 4.76
CA VAL A 739 -20.40 12.36 4.38
C VAL A 739 -21.38 13.52 4.13
N LEU A 740 -22.51 13.24 3.47
CA LEU A 740 -23.57 14.23 3.26
C LEU A 740 -24.08 14.78 4.58
N GLN A 741 -24.45 13.91 5.54
CA GLN A 741 -24.89 14.31 6.87
C GLN A 741 -23.89 15.28 7.52
N HIS A 742 -22.61 14.94 7.48
CA HIS A 742 -21.57 15.81 8.01
C HIS A 742 -21.51 17.19 7.32
N CYS A 743 -21.75 17.24 6.00
CA CYS A 743 -21.83 18.50 5.27
C CYS A 743 -23.08 19.31 5.63
N LEU A 744 -24.23 18.65 5.85
CA LEU A 744 -25.51 19.29 6.21
C LEU A 744 -25.47 19.88 7.62
N GLU A 745 -24.82 19.23 8.57
CA GLU A 745 -24.70 19.66 9.96
C GLU A 745 -23.81 20.90 10.14
N LYS A 746 -22.92 21.18 9.17
CA LYS A 746 -22.09 22.39 9.22
C LYS A 746 -22.94 23.64 9.06
N ALA A 747 -22.87 24.56 10.03
CA ALA A 747 -23.49 25.88 9.92
C ALA A 747 -22.91 26.66 8.73
N ASP A 748 -23.72 27.41 8.02
CA ASP A 748 -23.25 28.25 6.92
C ASP A 748 -22.34 29.37 7.47
N VAL A 749 -21.29 29.71 6.72
CA VAL A 749 -20.40 30.82 7.06
C VAL A 749 -21.17 32.10 6.77
N SER A 750 -21.40 32.86 7.82
CA SER A 750 -21.98 34.21 7.68
C SER A 750 -20.86 35.21 7.36
N GLY A 751 -21.01 35.94 6.24
CA GLY A 751 -20.07 36.91 5.77
C GLY A 751 -20.20 37.11 4.28
N SER A 752 -19.61 38.17 3.75
CA SER A 752 -19.52 38.42 2.31
C SER A 752 -18.06 38.69 1.97
N SER A 753 -17.25 37.62 1.96
CA SER A 753 -15.83 37.70 1.63
C SER A 753 -15.47 36.75 0.49
N PRO A 754 -16.00 36.96 -0.70
CA PRO A 754 -15.70 36.10 -1.83
C PRO A 754 -14.24 36.15 -2.24
N LEU A 755 -13.66 34.99 -2.58
CA LEU A 755 -12.31 34.85 -3.10
C LEU A 755 -12.36 34.35 -4.55
N VAL A 756 -11.90 35.16 -5.49
CA VAL A 756 -11.78 34.77 -6.90
C VAL A 756 -10.31 34.59 -7.27
N VAL A 757 -9.95 33.39 -7.71
CA VAL A 757 -8.59 33.04 -8.08
C VAL A 757 -8.54 32.69 -9.56
N GLY A 758 -7.64 33.30 -10.31
CA GLY A 758 -7.50 33.02 -11.72
C GLY A 758 -6.06 33.00 -12.19
N VAL A 759 -5.67 31.94 -12.89
CA VAL A 759 -4.32 31.81 -13.45
C VAL A 759 -4.40 31.58 -14.97
N PRO A 760 -4.70 32.61 -15.72
CA PRO A 760 -4.77 32.53 -17.18
C PRO A 760 -3.38 32.27 -17.77
N ASP A 761 -3.32 31.46 -18.81
CA ASP A 761 -2.14 31.27 -19.63
C ASP A 761 -2.48 31.21 -21.13
N ARG A 762 -1.50 30.82 -21.97
CA ARG A 762 -1.69 30.75 -23.42
C ARG A 762 -2.70 29.69 -23.85
N ASN A 763 -2.87 28.65 -23.06
CA ASN A 763 -3.74 27.51 -23.34
C ASN A 763 -5.16 27.71 -22.80
N ALA A 764 -5.37 28.66 -21.87
CA ALA A 764 -6.67 28.98 -21.29
C ALA A 764 -6.85 30.53 -21.17
N PRO A 765 -6.94 31.24 -22.29
CA PRO A 765 -7.06 32.71 -22.31
C PRO A 765 -8.41 33.20 -21.76
N GLN A 766 -9.47 32.42 -21.85
CA GLN A 766 -10.82 32.76 -21.43
C GLN A 766 -11.00 32.83 -19.90
N ILE A 767 -10.06 32.26 -19.13
CA ILE A 767 -10.01 32.45 -17.66
C ILE A 767 -10.04 33.96 -17.31
N ARG A 768 -9.39 34.84 -18.11
CA ARG A 768 -9.45 36.29 -17.89
C ARG A 768 -10.86 36.86 -18.07
N ARG A 769 -11.62 36.34 -19.02
CA ARG A 769 -13.01 36.75 -19.24
C ARG A 769 -13.89 36.31 -18.10
N GLU A 770 -13.76 35.07 -17.65
CA GLU A 770 -14.47 34.53 -16.51
C GLU A 770 -14.22 35.37 -15.25
N ILE A 771 -12.95 35.61 -14.88
CA ILE A 771 -12.60 36.43 -13.72
C ILE A 771 -13.18 37.86 -13.83
N LYS A 772 -13.13 38.47 -15.04
CA LYS A 772 -13.67 39.79 -15.26
C LYS A 772 -15.20 39.82 -15.07
N GLN A 773 -15.91 38.84 -15.59
CA GLN A 773 -17.35 38.71 -15.42
C GLN A 773 -17.73 38.51 -13.93
N LEU A 774 -17.03 37.61 -13.23
CA LEU A 774 -17.23 37.42 -11.80
C LEU A 774 -16.87 38.65 -10.98
N GLY A 775 -15.84 39.37 -11.41
CA GLY A 775 -15.49 40.65 -10.80
C GLY A 775 -16.52 41.76 -10.95
N SER A 776 -17.36 41.70 -11.98
CA SER A 776 -18.50 42.59 -12.16
C SER A 776 -19.71 42.17 -11.28
N LEU A 777 -19.87 40.88 -11.06
CA LEU A 777 -20.89 40.32 -10.16
C LEU A 777 -20.53 40.54 -8.68
N PHE A 778 -19.25 40.47 -8.36
CA PHE A 778 -18.74 40.60 -6.96
C PHE A 778 -17.69 41.73 -6.90
N PRO A 779 -18.10 43.02 -6.84
CA PRO A 779 -17.16 44.13 -6.75
C PRO A 779 -16.21 44.05 -5.55
N ASP A 780 -16.69 43.53 -4.42
CA ASP A 780 -15.96 43.43 -3.16
C ASP A 780 -15.12 42.16 -3.04
N ALA A 781 -15.13 41.28 -4.07
CA ALA A 781 -14.37 40.04 -4.05
C ALA A 781 -12.86 40.30 -3.99
N ARG A 782 -12.18 39.58 -3.13
CA ARG A 782 -10.72 39.50 -3.15
C ARG A 782 -10.29 38.75 -4.38
N ARG A 783 -9.44 39.38 -5.23
CA ARG A 783 -9.00 38.80 -6.49
C ARG A 783 -7.53 38.47 -6.47
N LEU A 784 -7.21 37.22 -6.78
CA LEU A 784 -5.85 36.71 -6.92
C LEU A 784 -5.63 36.30 -8.39
N GLU A 785 -4.92 37.13 -9.17
CA GLU A 785 -4.73 36.91 -10.58
C GLU A 785 -3.28 36.62 -10.96
N GLY A 786 -3.08 35.64 -11.84
CA GLY A 786 -1.79 35.29 -12.43
C GLY A 786 -0.71 35.06 -11.36
N ARG A 787 0.42 35.78 -11.45
CA ARG A 787 1.55 35.67 -10.53
C ARG A 787 1.25 36.10 -9.09
N ARG A 788 0.18 36.85 -8.84
CA ARG A 788 -0.25 37.27 -7.49
C ARG A 788 -0.99 36.14 -6.77
N ALA A 789 -1.55 35.18 -7.48
CA ALA A 789 -2.21 34.01 -6.94
C ALA A 789 -1.18 32.99 -6.42
N THR A 790 -0.42 33.37 -5.39
CA THR A 790 0.59 32.47 -4.79
C THR A 790 -0.04 31.54 -3.77
N ARG A 791 0.58 30.36 -3.57
CA ARG A 791 0.15 29.37 -2.57
C ARG A 791 0.03 29.96 -1.15
N ARG A 792 0.98 30.83 -0.78
CA ARG A 792 0.97 31.50 0.53
C ARG A 792 -0.23 32.44 0.68
N VAL A 793 -0.52 33.23 -0.36
CA VAL A 793 -1.64 34.16 -0.33
C VAL A 793 -2.95 33.41 -0.38
N PHE A 794 -3.06 32.39 -1.23
CA PHE A 794 -4.25 31.53 -1.31
C PHE A 794 -4.56 30.88 0.04
N ARG A 795 -3.57 30.28 0.71
CA ARG A 795 -3.75 29.65 2.04
C ARG A 795 -4.27 30.65 3.10
N ARG A 796 -3.79 31.89 3.06
CA ARG A 796 -4.23 32.92 4.01
C ARG A 796 -5.67 33.37 3.72
N GLU A 797 -5.97 33.66 2.46
CA GLU A 797 -7.26 34.23 2.08
C GLU A 797 -8.38 33.18 2.08
N SER A 798 -8.08 31.92 1.73
CA SER A 798 -9.06 30.81 1.73
C SER A 798 -9.60 30.48 3.13
N ALA A 799 -8.84 30.80 4.18
CA ALA A 799 -9.24 30.50 5.55
C ALA A 799 -10.43 31.37 6.05
N SER A 800 -10.65 32.53 5.41
CA SER A 800 -11.70 33.50 5.80
C SER A 800 -12.74 33.75 4.71
N ALA A 801 -12.63 33.04 3.57
CA ALA A 801 -13.54 33.22 2.46
C ALA A 801 -14.85 32.45 2.69
N ASP A 802 -16.00 33.09 2.43
CA ASP A 802 -17.32 32.44 2.49
C ASP A 802 -17.63 31.63 1.24
N PHE A 803 -17.12 32.02 0.09
CA PHE A 803 -17.00 31.16 -1.09
C PHE A 803 -15.70 31.41 -1.87
N ILE A 804 -15.25 30.41 -2.61
CA ILE A 804 -14.00 30.45 -3.34
C ILE A 804 -14.27 29.98 -4.77
N HIS A 805 -13.88 30.81 -5.74
CA HIS A 805 -13.91 30.44 -7.15
C HIS A 805 -12.48 30.35 -7.69
N ILE A 806 -12.12 29.20 -8.25
CA ILE A 806 -10.78 28.89 -8.75
C ILE A 806 -10.87 28.54 -10.23
N ALA A 807 -10.48 29.50 -11.08
CA ALA A 807 -10.37 29.35 -12.53
C ALA A 807 -8.92 29.13 -12.92
N THR A 808 -8.53 27.87 -13.12
CA THR A 808 -7.13 27.48 -13.39
C THR A 808 -7.03 26.09 -14.01
N HIS A 809 -5.85 25.74 -14.49
CA HIS A 809 -5.57 24.34 -14.85
C HIS A 809 -5.59 23.43 -13.62
N ALA A 810 -6.20 22.29 -13.80
CA ALA A 810 -6.16 21.20 -12.84
C ALA A 810 -5.70 19.91 -13.51
N VAL A 811 -5.07 19.04 -12.75
CA VAL A 811 -4.59 17.74 -13.19
C VAL A 811 -5.15 16.69 -12.24
N PHE A 812 -5.87 15.75 -12.81
CA PHE A 812 -6.25 14.53 -12.10
C PHE A 812 -5.24 13.42 -12.39
N ARG A 813 -4.69 12.82 -11.34
CA ARG A 813 -3.72 11.72 -11.40
C ARG A 813 -4.39 10.41 -10.97
N LYS A 814 -4.68 9.56 -11.97
CA LYS A 814 -5.31 8.25 -11.76
C LYS A 814 -4.40 7.29 -10.99
N ASP A 815 -3.11 7.34 -11.29
CA ASP A 815 -2.03 6.56 -10.68
C ASP A 815 -1.69 7.01 -9.25
N ASN A 816 -1.86 8.29 -8.94
CA ASN A 816 -1.65 8.85 -7.61
C ASN A 816 -2.67 9.98 -7.33
N PRO A 817 -3.91 9.64 -6.95
CA PRO A 817 -4.99 10.62 -6.81
C PRO A 817 -4.74 11.73 -5.78
N MET A 818 -3.92 11.45 -4.75
CA MET A 818 -3.53 12.46 -3.75
C MET A 818 -2.57 13.51 -4.30
N SER A 819 -1.90 13.21 -5.41
CA SER A 819 -1.10 14.15 -6.20
C SER A 819 -1.92 14.92 -7.24
N SER A 820 -3.24 14.66 -7.35
CA SER A 820 -4.12 15.52 -8.16
C SER A 820 -4.07 16.94 -7.63
N ALA A 821 -3.93 17.93 -8.52
CA ALA A 821 -3.59 19.29 -8.12
C ALA A 821 -4.20 20.33 -9.05
N PHE A 822 -4.32 21.58 -8.56
CA PHE A 822 -4.63 22.76 -9.35
C PHE A 822 -3.49 23.77 -9.31
N LYS A 823 -3.34 24.53 -10.41
CA LYS A 823 -2.20 25.41 -10.63
C LYS A 823 -2.45 26.78 -9.99
N LEU A 824 -1.44 27.33 -9.32
CA LEU A 824 -1.38 28.74 -8.91
C LEU A 824 -0.21 29.46 -9.59
N GLY A 825 -0.05 30.76 -9.32
CA GLY A 825 0.95 31.58 -9.95
C GLY A 825 2.41 31.22 -9.63
N ASP A 826 2.65 30.58 -8.49
CA ASP A 826 3.96 30.16 -7.99
C ASP A 826 4.09 28.63 -7.89
N GLY A 827 3.12 27.83 -8.37
CA GLY A 827 3.18 26.38 -8.34
C GLY A 827 1.82 25.72 -8.23
N TRP A 828 1.81 24.47 -7.77
CA TRP A 828 0.63 23.63 -7.67
C TRP A 828 0.20 23.43 -6.21
N ILE A 829 -1.10 23.28 -5.98
CA ILE A 829 -1.67 22.78 -4.72
C ILE A 829 -2.28 21.41 -5.00
N SER A 830 -1.76 20.39 -4.33
CA SER A 830 -2.25 19.03 -4.41
C SER A 830 -3.40 18.76 -3.43
N ALA A 831 -4.11 17.65 -3.64
CA ALA A 831 -5.10 17.16 -2.68
C ALA A 831 -4.48 16.97 -1.29
N LEU A 832 -3.22 16.52 -1.22
CA LEU A 832 -2.49 16.37 0.03
C LEU A 832 -2.18 17.72 0.72
N ASP A 833 -1.86 18.77 -0.05
CA ASP A 833 -1.63 20.11 0.51
C ASP A 833 -2.88 20.66 1.20
N LEU A 834 -4.07 20.29 0.71
CA LEU A 834 -5.36 20.70 1.26
C LEU A 834 -5.60 20.18 2.68
N TYR A 835 -5.00 19.02 3.06
CA TYR A 835 -5.12 18.54 4.44
C TYR A 835 -4.48 19.46 5.49
N GLY A 836 -3.49 20.25 5.09
CA GLY A 836 -2.88 21.27 5.94
C GLY A 836 -3.50 22.66 5.81
N MET A 837 -4.69 22.80 5.20
CA MET A 837 -5.35 24.08 4.94
C MET A 837 -6.72 24.14 5.62
N SER A 838 -7.19 25.35 5.87
CA SER A 838 -8.57 25.62 6.23
C SER A 838 -9.25 26.33 5.06
N CYS A 839 -10.32 25.77 4.56
CA CYS A 839 -11.13 26.29 3.45
C CYS A 839 -12.62 26.13 3.80
N ALA A 840 -13.03 26.67 4.94
CA ALA A 840 -14.39 26.49 5.51
C ALA A 840 -15.47 27.30 4.74
N ALA A 841 -15.38 27.30 3.41
CA ALA A 841 -16.29 28.03 2.53
C ALA A 841 -17.63 27.30 2.34
N ASN A 842 -18.70 28.06 2.09
CA ASN A 842 -20.04 27.53 1.74
C ASN A 842 -20.01 26.85 0.37
N LEU A 843 -19.16 27.35 -0.53
CA LEU A 843 -18.95 26.79 -1.85
C LEU A 843 -17.50 26.98 -2.29
N ILE A 844 -16.90 25.93 -2.83
CA ILE A 844 -15.65 26.02 -3.61
C ILE A 844 -15.93 25.57 -5.03
N THR A 845 -15.73 26.47 -5.99
CA THR A 845 -15.85 26.18 -7.41
C THR A 845 -14.47 25.96 -8.02
N LEU A 846 -14.28 24.85 -8.72
CA LEU A 846 -13.13 24.63 -9.59
C LEU A 846 -13.59 24.57 -11.03
N SER A 847 -13.41 25.65 -11.78
CA SER A 847 -13.80 25.74 -13.20
C SER A 847 -12.73 25.21 -14.16
N GLY A 848 -11.73 24.51 -13.68
CA GLY A 848 -10.71 23.84 -14.47
C GLY A 848 -11.18 22.51 -15.08
N CYS A 849 -10.38 21.99 -16.03
CA CYS A 849 -10.71 20.74 -16.73
C CYS A 849 -10.70 19.52 -15.75
N SER A 850 -11.75 18.71 -15.81
CA SER A 850 -11.84 17.42 -15.10
C SER A 850 -11.59 17.49 -13.58
N THR A 851 -11.98 18.61 -12.94
CA THR A 851 -11.72 18.81 -11.49
C THR A 851 -12.53 17.89 -10.58
N GLY A 852 -13.67 17.38 -11.05
CA GLY A 852 -14.50 16.41 -10.37
C GLY A 852 -14.10 14.95 -10.64
N MET A 853 -13.12 14.73 -11.53
CA MET A 853 -12.58 13.38 -11.73
C MET A 853 -11.86 12.91 -10.47
N GLN A 854 -12.10 11.67 -10.12
CA GLN A 854 -11.55 11.03 -8.94
C GLN A 854 -11.34 9.54 -9.23
N GLN A 855 -10.48 8.91 -8.49
CA GLN A 855 -10.35 7.46 -8.54
C GLN A 855 -11.27 6.87 -7.47
N VAL A 856 -12.12 5.95 -7.89
CA VAL A 856 -12.85 5.08 -6.97
C VAL A 856 -11.93 3.92 -6.64
N ALA A 857 -11.52 3.84 -5.38
CA ALA A 857 -10.65 2.80 -4.84
C ALA A 857 -11.46 1.75 -4.06
N GLY A 858 -10.79 0.74 -3.54
CA GLY A 858 -11.43 -0.31 -2.74
C GLY A 858 -12.29 0.25 -1.60
N GLY A 859 -13.51 -0.25 -1.45
CA GLY A 859 -14.48 0.28 -0.49
C GLY A 859 -15.13 1.60 -0.92
N ASP A 860 -15.23 1.86 -2.21
CA ASP A 860 -15.83 3.07 -2.81
C ASP A 860 -15.23 4.39 -2.30
N GLU A 861 -13.94 4.37 -1.97
CA GLU A 861 -13.21 5.55 -1.53
C GLU A 861 -12.90 6.50 -2.68
N LEU A 862 -13.33 7.75 -2.53
CA LEU A 862 -13.07 8.80 -3.50
C LEU A 862 -11.75 9.49 -3.17
N LEU A 863 -10.76 9.34 -4.02
CA LEU A 863 -9.45 9.94 -3.87
C LEU A 863 -9.28 11.11 -4.84
N GLY A 864 -8.73 12.22 -4.35
CA GLY A 864 -8.45 13.39 -5.16
C GLY A 864 -8.88 14.71 -4.51
N LEU A 865 -9.10 15.74 -5.34
CA LEU A 865 -9.41 17.11 -4.89
C LEU A 865 -10.72 17.21 -4.09
N VAL A 866 -11.73 16.40 -4.43
CA VAL A 866 -13.02 16.34 -3.70
C VAL A 866 -12.79 16.05 -2.22
N ARG A 867 -12.05 14.96 -1.96
CA ARG A 867 -11.70 14.55 -0.60
C ARG A 867 -10.90 15.64 0.12
N GLY A 868 -9.90 16.22 -0.55
CA GLY A 868 -9.06 17.27 0.03
C GLY A 868 -9.84 18.51 0.46
N PHE A 869 -10.74 19.00 -0.36
CA PHE A 869 -11.54 20.20 -0.04
C PHE A 869 -12.61 19.93 1.01
N LEU A 870 -13.33 18.82 0.97
CA LEU A 870 -14.30 18.45 2.00
C LEU A 870 -13.62 18.33 3.37
N TYR A 871 -12.42 17.76 3.38
CA TYR A 871 -11.58 17.69 4.58
C TYR A 871 -11.14 19.09 5.06
N ALA A 872 -10.67 19.95 4.14
CA ALA A 872 -10.29 21.33 4.47
C ALA A 872 -11.44 22.19 5.03
N GLY A 873 -12.68 21.65 5.02
CA GLY A 873 -13.84 22.28 5.64
C GLY A 873 -14.90 22.80 4.69
N ALA A 874 -14.74 22.62 3.39
CA ALA A 874 -15.77 22.98 2.40
C ALA A 874 -17.11 22.28 2.70
N ARG A 875 -18.20 23.01 2.50
CA ARG A 875 -19.57 22.47 2.63
C ARG A 875 -20.09 21.92 1.33
N SER A 876 -19.70 22.57 0.25
CA SER A 876 -20.07 22.17 -1.11
C SER A 876 -18.95 22.46 -2.09
N LEU A 877 -18.91 21.66 -3.13
CA LEU A 877 -17.98 21.82 -4.25
C LEU A 877 -18.77 21.89 -5.56
N LEU A 878 -18.37 22.76 -6.47
CA LEU A 878 -18.83 22.77 -7.85
C LEU A 878 -17.66 22.37 -8.77
N LEU A 879 -17.79 21.24 -9.44
CA LEU A 879 -16.70 20.53 -10.12
C LEU A 879 -17.15 20.04 -11.50
N SER A 880 -16.20 19.77 -12.41
CA SER A 880 -16.48 19.24 -13.75
C SER A 880 -16.09 17.76 -13.91
N LEU A 881 -16.96 16.98 -14.56
CA LEU A 881 -16.74 15.54 -14.84
C LEU A 881 -15.84 15.29 -16.07
N TRP A 882 -15.77 16.23 -17.01
CA TRP A 882 -14.95 16.12 -18.22
C TRP A 882 -14.33 17.47 -18.57
N PRO A 883 -13.38 17.52 -19.53
CA PRO A 883 -12.79 18.78 -19.99
C PRO A 883 -13.86 19.74 -20.52
N VAL A 884 -13.85 20.96 -20.03
CA VAL A 884 -14.89 21.95 -20.29
C VAL A 884 -14.54 22.85 -21.45
N HIS A 885 -15.58 23.38 -22.13
CA HIS A 885 -15.43 24.38 -23.16
C HIS A 885 -15.47 25.78 -22.53
N ASP A 886 -14.44 26.59 -22.75
CA ASP A 886 -14.19 27.85 -22.03
C ASP A 886 -15.35 28.83 -22.09
N GLU A 887 -15.97 29.02 -23.28
CA GLU A 887 -17.03 29.99 -23.46
C GLU A 887 -18.33 29.58 -22.75
N SER A 888 -18.75 28.33 -22.91
CA SER A 888 -19.95 27.83 -22.24
C SER A 888 -19.76 27.80 -20.71
N THR A 889 -18.54 27.52 -20.23
CA THR A 889 -18.19 27.56 -18.81
C THR A 889 -18.34 28.93 -18.20
N ALA A 890 -17.75 29.97 -18.86
CA ALA A 890 -17.85 31.34 -18.38
C ALA A 890 -19.31 31.81 -18.31
N SER A 891 -20.13 31.42 -19.30
CA SER A 891 -21.57 31.73 -19.34
C SER A 891 -22.33 31.00 -18.24
N LEU A 892 -22.07 29.68 -18.04
CA LEU A 892 -22.69 28.88 -16.99
C LEU A 892 -22.40 29.45 -15.60
N MET A 893 -21.13 29.80 -15.31
CA MET A 893 -20.74 30.36 -14.02
C MET A 893 -21.40 31.69 -13.73
N SER A 894 -21.49 32.55 -14.77
CA SER A 894 -22.20 33.82 -14.63
C SER A 894 -23.67 33.67 -14.29
N HIS A 895 -24.39 32.72 -14.94
CA HIS A 895 -25.79 32.43 -14.63
C HIS A 895 -25.93 31.75 -13.27
N PHE A 896 -25.07 30.79 -12.97
CA PHE A 896 -25.09 30.09 -11.69
C PHE A 896 -24.98 31.04 -10.49
N TYR A 897 -23.96 31.89 -10.47
CA TYR A 897 -23.77 32.83 -9.36
C TYR A 897 -24.89 33.85 -9.28
N ARG A 898 -25.44 34.34 -10.41
CA ARG A 898 -26.58 35.24 -10.39
C ARG A 898 -27.78 34.60 -9.68
N TYR A 899 -28.17 33.37 -10.07
CA TYR A 899 -29.31 32.71 -9.46
C TYR A 899 -29.04 32.32 -7.99
N TRP A 900 -27.81 31.96 -7.65
CA TRP A 900 -27.48 31.66 -6.27
C TRP A 900 -27.60 32.88 -5.35
N PHE A 901 -27.10 34.04 -5.77
CA PHE A 901 -27.19 35.29 -5.02
C PHE A 901 -28.58 35.93 -5.05
N GLU A 902 -29.46 35.55 -6.00
CA GLU A 902 -30.90 35.87 -6.00
C GLU A 902 -31.69 35.01 -4.98
N GLY A 903 -30.99 34.12 -4.21
CA GLY A 903 -31.56 33.35 -3.12
C GLY A 903 -31.92 31.90 -3.47
N ALA A 904 -31.57 31.40 -4.65
CA ALA A 904 -31.73 29.97 -4.97
C ALA A 904 -30.71 29.14 -4.20
N THR A 905 -31.05 27.88 -3.86
CA THR A 905 -30.04 26.91 -3.37
C THR A 905 -29.01 26.65 -4.49
N LYS A 906 -27.81 26.17 -4.12
CA LYS A 906 -26.75 25.89 -5.10
C LYS A 906 -27.19 24.91 -6.20
N ALA A 907 -27.94 23.87 -5.82
CA ALA A 907 -28.47 22.89 -6.75
C ALA A 907 -29.49 23.53 -7.73
N VAL A 908 -30.42 24.34 -7.23
CA VAL A 908 -31.41 25.07 -8.04
C VAL A 908 -30.72 26.09 -8.94
N ALA A 909 -29.71 26.80 -8.44
CA ALA A 909 -28.95 27.76 -9.22
C ALA A 909 -28.22 27.09 -10.40
N LEU A 910 -27.61 25.90 -10.16
CA LEU A 910 -26.97 25.13 -11.23
C LEU A 910 -28.00 24.61 -12.24
N GLN A 911 -29.13 24.09 -11.78
CA GLN A 911 -30.24 23.64 -12.62
C GLN A 911 -30.68 24.78 -13.58
N ARG A 912 -31.02 25.96 -13.03
CA ARG A 912 -31.47 27.12 -13.82
C ARG A 912 -30.39 27.60 -14.80
N ALA A 913 -29.12 27.60 -14.36
CA ALA A 913 -28.02 27.99 -15.21
C ALA A 913 -27.82 27.01 -16.39
N ALA A 914 -27.93 25.70 -16.14
CA ALA A 914 -27.82 24.68 -17.17
C ALA A 914 -28.99 24.78 -18.19
N ILE A 915 -30.23 24.98 -17.73
CA ILE A 915 -31.41 25.16 -18.58
C ILE A 915 -31.23 26.42 -19.45
N ARG A 916 -30.78 27.53 -18.87
CA ARG A 916 -30.55 28.78 -19.64
C ARG A 916 -29.43 28.63 -20.63
N LEU A 917 -28.31 27.99 -20.26
CA LEU A 917 -27.18 27.75 -21.14
C LEU A 917 -27.53 26.86 -22.33
N ARG A 918 -28.45 25.90 -22.15
CA ARG A 918 -28.89 24.98 -23.20
C ARG A 918 -29.58 25.69 -24.38
N GLU A 919 -30.13 26.89 -24.19
CA GLU A 919 -30.68 27.69 -25.28
C GLU A 919 -29.60 28.11 -26.29
N ASP A 920 -28.40 28.40 -25.79
CA ASP A 920 -27.26 28.82 -26.62
C ASP A 920 -26.36 27.63 -27.05
N PHE A 921 -26.27 26.60 -26.17
CA PHE A 921 -25.44 25.42 -26.34
C PHE A 921 -26.26 24.15 -26.06
N PRO A 922 -27.06 23.64 -27.04
CA PRO A 922 -28.04 22.58 -26.78
C PRO A 922 -27.45 21.22 -26.46
N HIS A 923 -26.21 20.92 -26.87
CA HIS A 923 -25.59 19.61 -26.62
C HIS A 923 -25.13 19.47 -25.18
N PRO A 924 -25.38 18.29 -24.50
CA PRO A 924 -25.02 18.05 -23.09
C PRO A 924 -23.55 18.26 -22.76
N PHE A 925 -22.65 18.06 -23.71
CA PHE A 925 -21.21 18.33 -23.51
C PHE A 925 -20.93 19.72 -22.92
N PHE A 926 -21.71 20.73 -23.28
CA PHE A 926 -21.47 22.13 -22.90
C PHE A 926 -22.11 22.52 -21.55
N TRP A 927 -23.31 22.01 -21.22
CA TRP A 927 -24.09 22.46 -20.07
C TRP A 927 -24.11 21.46 -18.91
N ALA A 928 -23.75 20.20 -19.15
CA ALA A 928 -23.80 19.14 -18.16
C ALA A 928 -22.42 18.70 -17.57
N PRO A 929 -21.28 19.36 -17.78
CA PRO A 929 -20.06 18.90 -17.15
C PRO A 929 -20.05 19.13 -15.64
N PHE A 930 -20.76 20.14 -15.12
CA PHE A 930 -20.68 20.56 -13.73
C PHE A 930 -21.69 19.87 -12.82
N LEU A 931 -21.24 19.56 -11.62
CA LEU A 931 -22.05 18.99 -10.56
C LEU A 931 -21.71 19.63 -9.21
N ILE A 932 -22.74 19.69 -8.33
CA ILE A 932 -22.60 20.10 -6.92
C ILE A 932 -22.37 18.84 -6.07
N VAL A 933 -21.32 18.85 -5.26
CA VAL A 933 -21.02 17.79 -4.27
C VAL A 933 -21.13 18.36 -2.88
N GLY A 934 -21.85 17.69 -1.96
CA GLY A 934 -22.05 18.11 -0.58
C GLY A 934 -23.40 18.79 -0.33
N LYS A 935 -23.43 19.85 0.51
CA LYS A 935 -24.66 20.55 0.89
C LYS A 935 -25.29 21.26 -0.31
N PRO A 936 -26.55 20.92 -0.70
CA PRO A 936 -27.22 21.43 -1.89
C PRO A 936 -27.46 22.92 -1.92
#